data_f319bc9535d1d72d1a02ae3f1148b74a
#
_entry.id   f319bc9535d1d72d1a02ae3f1148b74a
#
_cell.length_a   1.000
_cell.length_b   1.000
_cell.length_c   1.000
_cell.angle_alpha   90.00
_cell.angle_beta   90.00
_cell.angle_gamma   90.00
#
_symmetry.space_group_name_H-M   'P 1'
#
loop_
_entity.id
_entity.type
_entity.pdbx_description
1 polymer ?
#
loop_
_entity_poly.entity_id
_entity_poly.type
_entity_poly.pdbx_seq_one_letter_code
_entity_poly.pdbx_strand_id
1 'polypeptide(L)'
;MFPLHIRAVPNKKARKVRPAPAAAHRHDLPQKKSGQESCLSPRRKWAYRLLFLLLTPLLALSIAEGLLWLAGYGLATHFFIPSEKPGRYVSNDKFAQQYFNRRATSRPSLLDIPAQKPPGSIRIFVLGESAAMGTPDPAFSFSRILEVLLSRQYPEQTFEVINAAMRGIDSHIVRDIARDCAEFDPDLFIVYMGNNEMVGLHSPTPRTPAPALNPHLIRLSQACKSSRLGQFVRWKILGLDRAQMQKQDMEFFRQNRMRADDPRCEAVRRNFKLNLDEICNLGRKSRGVLLATLPANLKDFPPLGSLHRSPWTDTEQAQWEKLCQTAMAFEQTSNFTAAIPSLLEATRLDATYAETQFRLARAWLAAGDPARARHHFQLARDLDAIAFRPPSTLNSIIRQVAGQRPHTKLVDLEKAFAESHLAEVGLPGGKLFYDHVHPTFEGNYIAARAFLQTIESTLAGVLKRRPDSPPLPDVAECASALAYTSWAEFNVREAMLQMMSNPPFLDQWEHEQLMAAAEIDLKARRAAITREVVQQTISLNLEILSRNPTDWKSRFNLAFYYRQIGQPALAAQHLQELVQEYPRHAPFYAALSATLTEAGQINEAHICAMEAAKLDPGLALPQPKPLQFSRRD
;
A
#
# COMPACT_ATOMS: atom_id res chain seq x y z
N MET A 1 -34.28 38.53 -43.12
CA MET A 1 -35.26 39.60 -43.35
C MET A 1 -34.94 40.72 -42.43
N PHE A 2 -34.41 41.77 -43.00
CA PHE A 2 -34.39 43.16 -42.50
C PHE A 2 -35.76 43.78 -42.63
N PRO A 3 -36.12 44.93 -42.03
CA PRO A 3 -35.44 46.24 -42.01
C PRO A 3 -35.53 46.97 -40.63
N LEU A 4 -34.63 47.85 -40.28
CA LEU A 4 -34.30 49.22 -40.68
C LEU A 4 -35.28 50.35 -40.23
N HIS A 5 -34.62 51.39 -39.71
CA HIS A 5 -34.88 52.82 -39.72
C HIS A 5 -35.42 53.46 -38.44
N ILE A 6 -35.13 54.72 -38.03
CA ILE A 6 -34.36 55.87 -38.56
C ILE A 6 -34.13 56.88 -37.41
N ARG A 7 -32.99 57.50 -37.38
CA ARG A 7 -32.55 58.90 -37.07
C ARG A 7 -33.55 59.95 -36.52
N ALA A 8 -33.04 60.78 -35.61
CA ALA A 8 -32.95 62.23 -35.84
C ALA A 8 -32.18 63.01 -34.74
N VAL A 9 -31.32 63.89 -35.18
CA VAL A 9 -30.61 65.08 -34.60
C VAL A 9 -31.27 66.26 -35.33
N PRO A 10 -31.11 67.56 -35.02
CA PRO A 10 -30.35 68.42 -34.05
C PRO A 10 -31.04 69.63 -33.44
N ASN A 11 -30.42 70.53 -32.61
CA ASN A 11 -30.11 71.95 -32.86
C ASN A 11 -29.67 72.70 -31.57
N LYS A 12 -28.64 73.33 -31.62
CA LYS A 12 -27.92 74.63 -31.77
C LYS A 12 -28.49 75.86 -31.02
N LYS A 13 -27.46 76.59 -30.42
CA LYS A 13 -27.27 78.02 -30.18
C LYS A 13 -27.95 78.55 -28.90
N ALA A 14 -27.26 79.43 -28.12
CA ALA A 14 -26.57 80.69 -28.46
C ALA A 14 -25.67 81.20 -27.31
N ARG A 15 -24.77 82.00 -27.68
CA ARG A 15 -23.65 82.77 -27.12
C ARG A 15 -24.14 84.17 -26.53
N LYS A 16 -23.56 84.67 -25.38
CA LYS A 16 -23.27 86.09 -25.13
C LYS A 16 -22.36 86.22 -23.90
N VAL A 17 -21.12 86.68 -24.05
CA VAL A 17 -20.52 88.01 -24.00
C VAL A 17 -20.27 88.58 -22.60
N ARG A 18 -18.99 88.88 -22.35
CA ARG A 18 -18.33 89.48 -21.16
C ARG A 18 -18.80 90.95 -20.84
N PRO A 19 -18.42 91.50 -19.67
CA PRO A 19 -17.17 92.24 -19.52
C PRO A 19 -16.43 92.04 -18.17
N ALA A 20 -15.13 92.37 -18.17
CA ALA A 20 -14.24 92.66 -17.05
C ALA A 20 -14.10 94.19 -16.93
N PRO A 21 -13.28 94.81 -16.06
CA PRO A 21 -12.44 94.38 -14.93
C PRO A 21 -12.56 95.30 -13.66
N ALA A 22 -11.90 94.86 -12.55
CA ALA A 22 -11.25 95.82 -11.64
C ALA A 22 -10.32 95.10 -10.63
N ALA A 23 -9.13 95.68 -10.50
CA ALA A 23 -8.03 95.16 -9.66
C ALA A 23 -8.15 95.62 -8.20
N ALA A 24 -7.72 94.76 -7.27
CA ALA A 24 -7.28 95.22 -5.94
C ALA A 24 -6.28 94.17 -5.38
N HIS A 25 -5.07 94.65 -5.12
CA HIS A 25 -4.01 93.88 -4.45
C HIS A 25 -4.38 93.58 -2.98
N ARG A 26 -4.21 92.33 -2.56
CA ARG A 26 -3.92 91.92 -1.19
C ARG A 26 -2.91 90.81 -1.14
N HIS A 27 -1.87 90.97 -0.31
CA HIS A 27 -0.83 90.00 0.03
C HIS A 27 -1.45 88.77 0.63
N ASP A 28 -1.20 87.63 0.05
CA ASP A 28 -1.50 86.33 0.64
C ASP A 28 -0.22 85.59 1.05
N LEU A 29 -0.19 85.24 2.32
CA LEU A 29 0.80 84.32 2.91
C LEU A 29 0.63 82.92 2.33
N PRO A 30 1.70 82.08 2.25
CA PRO A 30 1.59 80.78 1.66
C PRO A 30 0.79 79.80 2.52
N GLN A 31 -0.38 79.41 2.03
CA GLN A 31 -1.16 78.31 2.60
C GLN A 31 -0.39 76.99 2.51
N LYS A 32 -0.16 76.34 3.68
CA LYS A 32 0.21 74.98 3.81
C LYS A 32 -0.72 74.08 2.95
N LYS A 33 -0.20 73.40 1.96
CA LYS A 33 -0.93 72.35 1.26
C LYS A 33 -1.30 71.25 2.29
N SER A 34 -2.59 71.25 2.68
CA SER A 34 -3.16 70.08 3.39
C SER A 34 -3.02 68.86 2.51
N GLY A 35 -2.37 67.83 3.05
CA GLY A 35 -2.20 66.54 2.34
C GLY A 35 -3.55 66.04 1.84
N GLN A 36 -3.64 65.83 0.55
CA GLN A 36 -4.74 65.04 -0.04
C GLN A 36 -4.66 63.62 0.55
N GLU A 37 -5.47 63.39 1.59
CA GLU A 37 -5.80 61.99 1.97
C GLU A 37 -6.47 61.36 0.77
N SER A 38 -5.74 60.45 0.11
CA SER A 38 -6.26 59.63 -0.96
C SER A 38 -7.33 58.69 -0.39
N CYS A 39 -8.58 59.18 -0.35
CA CYS A 39 -9.73 58.37 0.05
C CYS A 39 -9.91 57.26 -0.99
N LEU A 40 -9.40 56.05 -0.66
CA LEU A 40 -9.65 54.85 -1.43
C LEU A 40 -11.14 54.66 -1.69
N SER A 41 -11.51 54.34 -2.93
CA SER A 41 -12.92 54.09 -3.29
C SER A 41 -13.52 53.02 -2.38
N PRO A 42 -14.83 53.05 -2.09
CA PRO A 42 -15.47 52.05 -1.23
C PRO A 42 -15.19 50.59 -1.66
N ARG A 43 -15.12 50.33 -2.97
CA ARG A 43 -14.77 49.01 -3.53
C ARG A 43 -13.34 48.61 -3.17
N ARG A 44 -12.37 49.53 -3.24
CA ARG A 44 -10.99 49.27 -2.82
C ARG A 44 -10.86 49.03 -1.32
N LYS A 45 -11.61 49.81 -0.49
CA LYS A 45 -11.65 49.58 0.97
C LYS A 45 -12.21 48.20 1.31
N TRP A 46 -13.25 47.74 0.62
CA TRP A 46 -13.78 46.38 0.80
C TRP A 46 -12.81 45.30 0.31
N ALA A 47 -12.14 45.50 -0.82
CA ALA A 47 -11.13 44.58 -1.32
C ALA A 47 -9.96 44.44 -0.33
N TYR A 48 -9.46 45.54 0.23
CA TYR A 48 -8.41 45.51 1.26
C TYR A 48 -8.89 44.84 2.57
N ARG A 49 -10.12 45.08 2.99
CA ARG A 49 -10.69 44.41 4.18
C ARG A 49 -10.81 42.92 3.98
N LEU A 50 -11.28 42.47 2.82
CA LEU A 50 -11.35 41.06 2.45
C LEU A 50 -9.95 40.44 2.35
N LEU A 51 -9.01 41.12 1.72
CA LEU A 51 -7.62 40.69 1.63
C LEU A 51 -6.98 40.54 3.02
N PHE A 52 -7.21 41.54 3.90
CA PHE A 52 -6.69 41.53 5.27
C PHE A 52 -7.33 40.39 6.10
N LEU A 53 -8.65 40.19 5.95
CA LEU A 53 -9.39 39.12 6.62
C LEU A 53 -8.87 37.74 6.23
N LEU A 54 -8.40 37.56 4.98
CA LEU A 54 -7.83 36.29 4.48
C LEU A 54 -6.34 36.14 4.81
N LEU A 55 -5.55 37.22 4.65
CA LEU A 55 -4.10 37.16 4.84
C LEU A 55 -3.69 37.09 6.32
N THR A 56 -4.42 37.78 7.22
CA THR A 56 -4.07 37.78 8.66
C THR A 56 -4.10 36.38 9.27
N PRO A 57 -5.17 35.58 9.11
CA PRO A 57 -5.17 34.19 9.64
C PRO A 57 -4.11 33.30 8.96
N LEU A 58 -3.88 33.47 7.64
CA LEU A 58 -2.83 32.73 6.95
C LEU A 58 -1.44 33.07 7.50
N LEU A 59 -1.17 34.36 7.75
CA LEU A 59 0.10 34.80 8.35
C LEU A 59 0.26 34.25 9.77
N ALA A 60 -0.81 34.32 10.58
CA ALA A 60 -0.80 33.79 11.95
C ALA A 60 -0.54 32.27 11.96
N LEU A 61 -1.19 31.52 11.07
CA LEU A 61 -0.94 30.08 10.92
C LEU A 61 0.49 29.80 10.46
N SER A 62 1.03 30.58 9.51
CA SER A 62 2.40 30.44 9.05
C SER A 62 3.43 30.74 10.15
N ILE A 63 3.18 31.76 10.98
CA ILE A 63 4.02 32.07 12.14
C ILE A 63 3.96 30.92 13.16
N ALA A 64 2.77 30.42 13.48
CA ALA A 64 2.62 29.29 14.39
C ALA A 64 3.34 28.03 13.89
N GLU A 65 3.22 27.70 12.59
CA GLU A 65 3.95 26.60 11.95
C GLU A 65 5.47 26.80 12.08
N GLY A 66 5.97 28.02 11.80
CA GLY A 66 7.40 28.37 11.92
C GLY A 66 7.91 28.26 13.36
N LEU A 67 7.13 28.70 14.34
CA LEU A 67 7.49 28.57 15.77
C LEU A 67 7.56 27.11 16.20
N LEU A 68 6.59 26.29 15.78
CA LEU A 68 6.62 24.85 16.05
C LEU A 68 7.80 24.16 15.36
N TRP A 69 8.17 24.62 14.16
CA TRP A 69 9.34 24.12 13.43
C TRP A 69 10.64 24.47 14.18
N LEU A 70 10.80 25.71 14.64
CA LEU A 70 11.96 26.15 15.42
C LEU A 70 12.07 25.41 16.76
N ALA A 71 10.92 25.11 17.39
CA ALA A 71 10.86 24.32 18.61
C ALA A 71 11.13 22.82 18.41
N GLY A 72 11.37 22.36 17.18
CA GLY A 72 11.56 20.94 16.86
C GLY A 72 10.30 20.08 17.08
N TYR A 73 9.10 20.70 17.18
CA TYR A 73 7.86 19.97 17.42
C TYR A 73 7.39 19.20 16.18
N GLY A 74 6.84 18.02 16.41
CA GLY A 74 6.22 17.19 15.37
C GLY A 74 7.15 16.14 14.78
N LEU A 75 6.60 15.28 13.93
CA LEU A 75 7.32 14.20 13.25
C LEU A 75 7.72 14.65 11.85
N ALA A 76 8.83 14.11 11.36
CA ALA A 76 9.16 14.18 9.94
C ALA A 76 8.10 13.42 9.13
N THR A 77 7.67 14.02 8.02
CA THR A 77 6.59 13.51 7.17
C THR A 77 7.06 12.92 5.85
N HIS A 78 8.34 13.07 5.52
CA HIS A 78 8.96 12.43 4.38
C HIS A 78 9.15 10.93 4.60
N PHE A 79 9.06 10.16 3.53
CA PHE A 79 9.30 8.71 3.56
C PHE A 79 10.78 8.39 3.82
N PHE A 80 11.68 9.18 3.25
CA PHE A 80 13.11 9.12 3.53
C PHE A 80 13.54 10.28 4.43
N ILE A 81 14.33 9.97 5.47
CA ILE A 81 14.94 10.95 6.37
C ILE A 81 16.46 10.76 6.38
N PRO A 82 17.24 11.81 6.68
CA PRO A 82 18.68 11.67 6.80
C PRO A 82 19.07 10.59 7.82
N SER A 83 19.99 9.72 7.43
CA SER A 83 20.62 8.73 8.29
C SER A 83 21.64 9.39 9.24
N GLU A 84 22.04 8.69 10.30
CA GLU A 84 23.17 9.08 11.10
C GLU A 84 24.51 8.93 10.34
N LYS A 85 24.53 8.08 9.31
CA LYS A 85 25.67 7.94 8.39
C LYS A 85 25.65 9.09 7.38
N PRO A 86 26.70 9.93 7.28
CA PRO A 86 26.75 11.04 6.34
C PRO A 86 26.48 10.60 4.89
N GLY A 87 25.70 11.38 4.16
CA GLY A 87 25.39 11.12 2.75
C GLY A 87 24.45 9.94 2.51
N ARG A 88 23.74 9.46 3.52
CA ARG A 88 22.75 8.40 3.39
C ARG A 88 21.38 8.82 3.93
N TYR A 89 20.34 8.15 3.45
CA TYR A 89 18.97 8.30 3.90
C TYR A 89 18.41 6.95 4.32
N VAL A 90 17.56 6.97 5.36
CA VAL A 90 16.84 5.78 5.82
C VAL A 90 15.33 5.99 5.70
N SER A 91 14.59 4.89 5.56
CA SER A 91 13.14 4.95 5.64
C SER A 91 12.67 5.44 7.02
N ASN A 92 11.66 6.26 7.03
CA ASN A 92 11.10 6.87 8.24
C ASN A 92 10.10 5.92 8.91
N ASP A 93 10.47 5.27 9.99
CA ASP A 93 9.60 4.36 10.75
C ASP A 93 8.29 5.02 11.23
N LYS A 94 8.29 6.35 11.33
CA LYS A 94 7.13 7.14 11.76
C LYS A 94 6.30 7.71 10.60
N PHE A 95 6.66 7.39 9.34
CA PHE A 95 5.98 7.91 8.16
C PHE A 95 4.48 7.66 8.18
N ALA A 96 4.06 6.46 8.59
CA ALA A 96 2.64 6.10 8.65
C ALA A 96 1.83 6.92 9.68
N GLN A 97 2.48 7.47 10.70
CA GLN A 97 1.79 8.16 11.80
C GLN A 97 1.13 9.48 11.38
N GLN A 98 1.48 10.03 10.24
CA GLN A 98 0.78 11.18 9.67
C GLN A 98 -0.60 10.82 9.10
N TYR A 99 -0.79 9.58 8.65
CA TYR A 99 -2.03 9.06 8.08
C TYR A 99 -2.87 8.32 9.12
N PHE A 100 -2.23 7.43 9.85
CA PHE A 100 -2.81 6.59 10.89
C PHE A 100 -2.61 7.22 12.28
N ASN A 101 -3.00 6.53 13.35
CA ASN A 101 -2.67 6.96 14.69
C ASN A 101 -1.21 6.61 15.05
N ARG A 102 -0.71 7.13 16.18
CA ARG A 102 0.66 6.87 16.65
C ARG A 102 0.97 5.41 17.00
N ARG A 103 -0.07 4.60 17.20
CA ARG A 103 0.05 3.16 17.50
C ARG A 103 -0.10 2.29 16.26
N ALA A 104 -0.11 2.90 15.07
CA ALA A 104 -0.20 2.15 13.82
C ALA A 104 0.95 1.16 13.69
N THR A 105 0.59 -0.08 13.42
CA THR A 105 1.56 -1.16 13.20
C THR A 105 2.16 -1.15 11.79
N SER A 106 1.56 -0.41 10.86
CA SER A 106 2.09 -0.29 9.49
C SER A 106 3.35 0.59 9.49
N ARG A 107 4.46 0.05 9.01
CA ARG A 107 5.76 0.71 8.90
C ARG A 107 6.40 0.36 7.56
N PRO A 108 7.22 1.27 6.98
CA PRO A 108 8.09 0.89 5.89
C PRO A 108 9.07 -0.20 6.33
N SER A 109 9.51 -1.04 5.39
CA SER A 109 10.73 -1.82 5.61
C SER A 109 11.90 -0.88 5.84
N LEU A 110 12.87 -1.29 6.65
CA LEU A 110 14.10 -0.53 6.77
C LEU A 110 14.81 -0.49 5.41
N LEU A 111 15.01 0.71 4.90
CA LEU A 111 15.78 1.02 3.71
C LEU A 111 16.92 1.95 4.10
N ASP A 112 18.11 1.70 3.58
CA ASP A 112 19.29 2.56 3.76
C ASP A 112 19.89 2.81 2.38
N ILE A 113 19.73 4.03 1.87
CA ILE A 113 20.10 4.39 0.50
C ILE A 113 21.10 5.54 0.48
N PRO A 114 22.07 5.56 -0.46
CA PRO A 114 22.92 6.73 -0.65
C PRO A 114 22.12 7.91 -1.22
N ALA A 115 22.39 9.11 -0.71
CA ALA A 115 21.78 10.36 -1.17
C ALA A 115 22.01 10.57 -2.67
N GLN A 116 23.22 10.28 -3.13
CA GLN A 116 23.56 10.30 -4.54
C GLN A 116 23.61 8.88 -5.08
N LYS A 117 22.96 8.66 -6.22
CA LYS A 117 23.01 7.36 -6.90
C LYS A 117 24.46 7.04 -7.30
N PRO A 118 24.97 5.82 -6.99
CA PRO A 118 26.30 5.41 -7.42
C PRO A 118 26.46 5.50 -8.95
N PRO A 119 27.59 6.02 -9.45
CA PRO A 119 27.82 6.13 -10.88
C PRO A 119 27.68 4.77 -11.58
N GLY A 120 26.93 4.73 -12.69
CA GLY A 120 26.72 3.52 -13.48
C GLY A 120 25.70 2.53 -12.88
N SER A 121 25.14 2.78 -11.69
CA SER A 121 24.08 1.93 -11.13
C SER A 121 22.73 2.22 -11.78
N ILE A 122 21.85 1.21 -11.75
CA ILE A 122 20.44 1.31 -12.14
C ILE A 122 19.59 1.25 -10.87
N ARG A 123 18.90 2.36 -10.58
CA ARG A 123 18.07 2.49 -9.39
C ARG A 123 16.60 2.27 -9.72
N ILE A 124 16.01 1.24 -9.11
CA ILE A 124 14.63 0.79 -9.32
C ILE A 124 13.86 0.94 -8.00
N PHE A 125 12.87 1.82 -7.97
CA PHE A 125 11.96 1.88 -6.84
C PHE A 125 10.73 1.01 -7.07
N VAL A 126 10.41 0.17 -6.09
CA VAL A 126 9.18 -0.63 -6.04
C VAL A 126 8.18 0.09 -5.14
N LEU A 127 7.05 0.45 -5.70
CA LEU A 127 5.97 1.19 -5.06
C LEU A 127 4.73 0.29 -4.97
N GLY A 128 4.08 0.25 -3.84
CA GLY A 128 2.87 -0.55 -3.68
C GLY A 128 2.49 -0.81 -2.24
N GLU A 129 1.75 -1.87 -2.07
CA GLU A 129 1.11 -2.26 -0.82
C GLU A 129 1.74 -3.56 -0.26
N SER A 130 1.02 -4.29 0.59
CA SER A 130 1.54 -5.49 1.27
C SER A 130 2.02 -6.58 0.31
N ALA A 131 1.34 -6.81 -0.81
CA ALA A 131 1.75 -7.77 -1.83
C ALA A 131 3.08 -7.36 -2.51
N ALA A 132 3.24 -6.07 -2.81
CA ALA A 132 4.48 -5.53 -3.35
C ALA A 132 5.62 -5.53 -2.32
N MET A 133 5.30 -5.27 -1.05
CA MET A 133 6.26 -5.33 0.06
C MET A 133 6.81 -6.75 0.27
N GLY A 134 6.02 -7.78 -0.02
CA GLY A 134 6.36 -9.19 0.20
C GLY A 134 5.90 -9.70 1.56
N THR A 135 4.68 -9.31 2.00
CA THR A 135 4.08 -9.86 3.22
C THR A 135 3.90 -11.39 3.10
N PRO A 136 4.19 -12.18 4.17
CA PRO A 136 4.52 -11.74 5.52
C PRO A 136 5.99 -11.41 5.76
N ASP A 137 6.92 -11.91 4.94
CA ASP A 137 8.37 -11.65 5.07
C ASP A 137 8.96 -11.00 3.81
N PRO A 138 9.34 -9.70 3.87
CA PRO A 138 9.95 -8.99 2.75
C PRO A 138 11.27 -9.58 2.24
N ALA A 139 11.94 -10.46 3.00
CA ALA A 139 13.15 -11.13 2.56
C ALA A 139 12.91 -12.05 1.35
N PHE A 140 11.67 -12.52 1.16
CA PHE A 140 11.26 -13.45 0.11
C PHE A 140 10.33 -12.81 -0.94
N SER A 141 10.30 -11.48 -1.02
CA SER A 141 9.48 -10.72 -1.95
C SER A 141 9.94 -10.88 -3.40
N PHE A 142 9.03 -10.58 -4.34
CA PHE A 142 9.38 -10.57 -5.76
C PHE A 142 10.54 -9.60 -6.07
N SER A 143 10.68 -8.50 -5.33
CA SER A 143 11.75 -7.53 -5.52
C SER A 143 13.13 -8.10 -5.15
N ARG A 144 13.21 -8.97 -4.13
CA ARG A 144 14.43 -9.69 -3.78
C ARG A 144 14.79 -10.77 -4.82
N ILE A 145 13.75 -11.47 -5.30
CA ILE A 145 13.95 -12.43 -6.41
C ILE A 145 14.41 -11.70 -7.67
N LEU A 146 13.79 -10.56 -8.00
CA LEU A 146 14.19 -9.72 -9.13
C LEU A 146 15.66 -9.26 -9.02
N GLU A 147 16.11 -8.92 -7.83
CA GLU A 147 17.50 -8.57 -7.55
C GLU A 147 18.47 -9.73 -7.85
N VAL A 148 18.09 -10.97 -7.45
CA VAL A 148 18.84 -12.19 -7.79
C VAL A 148 18.87 -12.40 -9.31
N LEU A 149 17.73 -12.29 -9.98
CA LEU A 149 17.62 -12.50 -11.42
C LEU A 149 18.45 -11.44 -12.20
N LEU A 150 18.37 -10.16 -11.83
CA LEU A 150 19.11 -9.07 -12.46
C LEU A 150 20.63 -9.24 -12.28
N SER A 151 21.08 -9.52 -11.06
CA SER A 151 22.52 -9.67 -10.77
C SER A 151 23.13 -10.88 -11.47
N ARG A 152 22.38 -11.97 -11.64
CA ARG A 152 22.84 -13.16 -12.39
C ARG A 152 22.88 -12.91 -13.89
N GLN A 153 21.87 -12.20 -14.41
CA GLN A 153 21.75 -11.94 -15.85
C GLN A 153 22.70 -10.86 -16.34
N TYR A 154 23.03 -9.89 -15.46
CA TYR A 154 23.84 -8.73 -15.78
C TYR A 154 24.91 -8.49 -14.70
N PRO A 155 25.93 -9.38 -14.58
CA PRO A 155 26.90 -9.36 -13.47
C PRO A 155 27.81 -8.13 -13.46
N GLU A 156 27.93 -7.42 -14.58
CA GLU A 156 28.72 -6.18 -14.67
C GLU A 156 27.91 -4.92 -14.33
N GLN A 157 26.58 -5.05 -14.19
CA GLN A 157 25.69 -3.94 -13.90
C GLN A 157 25.29 -3.96 -12.43
N THR A 158 25.47 -2.85 -11.76
CA THR A 158 24.97 -2.68 -10.39
C THR A 158 23.50 -2.25 -10.41
N PHE A 159 22.67 -2.97 -9.68
CA PHE A 159 21.26 -2.66 -9.49
C PHE A 159 21.00 -2.30 -8.03
N GLU A 160 20.19 -1.26 -7.82
CA GLU A 160 19.61 -0.90 -6.53
C GLU A 160 18.11 -1.10 -6.61
N VAL A 161 17.60 -2.26 -6.15
CA VAL A 161 16.16 -2.55 -6.12
C VAL A 161 15.62 -2.15 -4.75
N ILE A 162 15.01 -0.97 -4.67
CA ILE A 162 14.58 -0.34 -3.42
C ILE A 162 13.07 -0.53 -3.26
N ASN A 163 12.69 -1.44 -2.36
CA ASN A 163 11.28 -1.74 -2.13
C ASN A 163 10.67 -0.78 -1.11
N ALA A 164 10.06 0.31 -1.59
CA ALA A 164 9.39 1.33 -0.79
C ALA A 164 7.89 1.04 -0.53
N ALA A 165 7.43 -0.18 -0.81
CA ALA A 165 6.06 -0.58 -0.53
C ALA A 165 5.78 -0.72 0.98
N MET A 166 4.52 -0.55 1.38
CA MET A 166 4.08 -0.65 2.77
C MET A 166 2.76 -1.41 2.90
N ARG A 167 2.54 -2.07 4.04
CA ARG A 167 1.27 -2.76 4.34
C ARG A 167 0.14 -1.78 4.69
N GLY A 168 -1.09 -2.10 4.27
CA GLY A 168 -2.31 -1.43 4.73
C GLY A 168 -2.48 0.01 4.23
N ILE A 169 -1.75 0.42 3.19
CA ILE A 169 -1.86 1.73 2.56
C ILE A 169 -2.64 1.62 1.24
N ASP A 170 -3.13 2.74 0.76
CA ASP A 170 -3.84 2.89 -0.52
C ASP A 170 -3.06 3.80 -1.49
N SER A 171 -3.58 4.00 -2.70
CA SER A 171 -2.91 4.77 -3.75
C SER A 171 -2.62 6.23 -3.37
N HIS A 172 -3.39 6.82 -2.47
CA HIS A 172 -3.12 8.18 -1.97
C HIS A 172 -1.79 8.25 -1.22
N ILE A 173 -1.48 7.23 -0.42
CA ILE A 173 -0.24 7.16 0.36
C ILE A 173 0.91 6.71 -0.54
N VAL A 174 0.69 5.72 -1.43
CA VAL A 174 1.70 5.29 -2.42
C VAL A 174 2.17 6.46 -3.29
N ARG A 175 1.25 7.37 -3.69
CA ARG A 175 1.59 8.60 -4.42
C ARG A 175 2.54 9.50 -3.63
N ASP A 176 2.33 9.66 -2.32
CA ASP A 176 3.20 10.49 -1.48
C ASP A 176 4.60 9.86 -1.33
N ILE A 177 4.67 8.52 -1.20
CA ILE A 177 5.94 7.77 -1.25
C ILE A 177 6.63 7.96 -2.60
N ALA A 178 5.88 7.86 -3.71
CA ALA A 178 6.43 8.04 -5.06
C ALA A 178 7.04 9.43 -5.26
N ARG A 179 6.46 10.47 -4.64
CA ARG A 179 7.00 11.84 -4.69
C ARG A 179 8.37 11.91 -4.02
N ASP A 180 8.49 11.34 -2.84
CA ASP A 180 9.77 11.31 -2.12
C ASP A 180 10.81 10.46 -2.88
N CYS A 181 10.43 9.30 -3.42
CA CYS A 181 11.30 8.45 -4.23
C CYS A 181 11.81 9.16 -5.50
N ALA A 182 11.01 10.05 -6.10
CA ALA A 182 11.39 10.78 -7.31
C ALA A 182 12.56 11.76 -7.09
N GLU A 183 12.86 12.12 -5.85
CA GLU A 183 13.99 12.98 -5.48
C GLU A 183 15.35 12.24 -5.48
N PHE A 184 15.34 10.91 -5.55
CA PHE A 184 16.54 10.05 -5.46
C PHE A 184 17.00 9.48 -6.81
N ASP A 185 16.79 10.21 -7.90
CA ASP A 185 17.26 9.87 -9.24
C ASP A 185 16.91 8.43 -9.70
N PRO A 186 15.61 8.06 -9.74
CA PRO A 186 15.18 6.74 -10.19
C PRO A 186 15.44 6.52 -11.68
N ASP A 187 15.92 5.32 -12.06
CA ASP A 187 15.90 4.88 -13.45
C ASP A 187 14.56 4.24 -13.82
N LEU A 188 13.92 3.52 -12.87
CA LEU A 188 12.62 2.90 -13.08
C LEU A 188 11.75 3.02 -11.83
N PHE A 189 10.44 3.15 -12.05
CA PHE A 189 9.43 2.84 -11.06
C PHE A 189 8.71 1.54 -11.42
N ILE A 190 8.60 0.63 -10.46
CA ILE A 190 7.69 -0.52 -10.48
C ILE A 190 6.51 -0.17 -9.59
N VAL A 191 5.29 -0.19 -10.12
CA VAL A 191 4.07 0.15 -9.38
C VAL A 191 3.16 -1.07 -9.35
N TYR A 192 3.06 -1.70 -8.17
CA TYR A 192 2.19 -2.85 -7.91
C TYR A 192 1.28 -2.50 -6.73
N MET A 193 0.17 -1.81 -7.00
CA MET A 193 -0.76 -1.27 -6.00
C MET A 193 -2.21 -1.34 -6.47
N GLY A 194 -3.15 -1.36 -5.53
CA GLY A 194 -4.59 -1.36 -5.75
C GLY A 194 -5.34 -2.43 -4.94
N ASN A 195 -4.64 -3.29 -4.21
CA ASN A 195 -5.27 -4.32 -3.37
C ASN A 195 -6.09 -3.70 -2.22
N ASN A 196 -5.69 -2.53 -1.72
CA ASN A 196 -6.35 -1.87 -0.60
C ASN A 196 -7.27 -0.70 -1.02
N GLU A 197 -7.48 -0.44 -2.31
CA GLU A 197 -8.27 0.72 -2.75
C GLU A 197 -9.71 0.72 -2.21
N MET A 198 -10.32 -0.46 -2.14
CA MET A 198 -11.70 -0.60 -1.69
C MET A 198 -11.84 -0.73 -0.16
N VAL A 199 -10.72 -0.95 0.55
CA VAL A 199 -10.70 -1.21 2.00
C VAL A 199 -9.70 -0.34 2.76
N GLY A 200 -8.89 0.48 2.07
CA GLY A 200 -7.85 1.33 2.66
C GLY A 200 -8.37 2.51 3.47
N LEU A 201 -7.44 3.35 3.91
CA LEU A 201 -7.74 4.51 4.77
C LEU A 201 -8.73 5.49 4.14
N HIS A 202 -8.65 5.70 2.83
CA HIS A 202 -9.49 6.64 2.07
C HIS A 202 -10.65 5.94 1.35
N SER A 203 -10.84 4.63 1.58
CA SER A 203 -11.99 3.90 1.05
C SER A 203 -13.29 4.30 1.77
N PRO A 204 -14.42 4.22 1.08
CA PRO A 204 -15.70 4.54 1.66
C PRO A 204 -16.17 3.48 2.67
N THR A 205 -17.03 3.93 3.56
CA THR A 205 -17.87 3.08 4.40
C THR A 205 -19.33 3.45 4.15
N PRO A 206 -20.30 2.66 4.59
CA PRO A 206 -21.71 3.02 4.46
C PRO A 206 -22.07 4.40 5.05
N ARG A 207 -21.23 4.91 5.97
CA ARG A 207 -21.40 6.22 6.63
C ARG A 207 -20.53 7.33 6.04
N THR A 208 -19.69 7.04 5.08
CA THR A 208 -18.78 8.05 4.48
C THR A 208 -19.58 9.02 3.61
N PRO A 209 -19.60 10.33 3.88
CA PRO A 209 -20.28 11.29 3.04
C PRO A 209 -19.53 11.45 1.70
N ALA A 210 -20.25 11.54 0.59
CA ALA A 210 -19.67 11.65 -0.75
C ALA A 210 -18.60 12.75 -0.91
N PRO A 211 -18.74 13.97 -0.31
CA PRO A 211 -17.70 15.00 -0.39
C PRO A 211 -16.36 14.56 0.23
N ALA A 212 -16.36 13.67 1.23
CA ALA A 212 -15.13 13.19 1.87
C ALA A 212 -14.26 12.37 0.90
N LEU A 213 -14.81 11.86 -0.20
CA LEU A 213 -14.10 11.15 -1.25
C LEU A 213 -13.57 12.06 -2.36
N ASN A 214 -13.72 13.38 -2.23
CA ASN A 214 -13.15 14.33 -3.18
C ASN A 214 -11.60 14.31 -3.07
N PRO A 215 -10.86 14.08 -4.15
CA PRO A 215 -9.39 13.95 -4.10
C PRO A 215 -8.70 15.23 -3.63
N HIS A 216 -9.25 16.41 -3.93
CA HIS A 216 -8.67 17.68 -3.47
C HIS A 216 -8.85 17.87 -1.97
N LEU A 217 -10.00 17.47 -1.40
CA LEU A 217 -10.24 17.51 0.03
C LEU A 217 -9.40 16.48 0.79
N ILE A 218 -9.21 15.28 0.22
CA ILE A 218 -8.29 14.28 0.78
C ILE A 218 -6.88 14.87 0.84
N ARG A 219 -6.38 15.44 -0.26
CA ARG A 219 -5.04 16.05 -0.34
C ARG A 219 -4.86 17.22 0.63
N LEU A 220 -5.86 18.10 0.71
CA LEU A 220 -5.87 19.21 1.66
C LEU A 220 -5.82 18.69 3.11
N SER A 221 -6.66 17.70 3.43
CA SER A 221 -6.65 17.06 4.74
C SER A 221 -5.30 16.44 5.08
N GLN A 222 -4.66 15.75 4.10
CA GLN A 222 -3.31 15.18 4.27
C GLN A 222 -2.28 16.28 4.53
N ALA A 223 -2.26 17.34 3.72
CA ALA A 223 -1.36 18.49 3.89
C ALA A 223 -1.53 19.15 5.27
N CYS A 224 -2.78 19.36 5.71
CA CYS A 224 -3.04 19.88 7.05
C CYS A 224 -2.53 18.94 8.16
N LYS A 225 -2.76 17.64 8.03
CA LYS A 225 -2.29 16.65 9.02
C LYS A 225 -0.76 16.52 9.05
N SER A 226 -0.10 16.74 7.93
CA SER A 226 1.35 16.68 7.80
C SER A 226 2.05 17.94 8.36
N SER A 227 1.37 19.10 8.41
CA SER A 227 1.93 20.30 9.01
C SER A 227 2.16 20.13 10.53
N ARG A 228 3.15 20.82 11.10
CA ARG A 228 3.44 20.75 12.53
C ARG A 228 2.31 21.30 13.38
N LEU A 229 1.66 22.35 12.90
CA LEU A 229 0.46 22.92 13.51
C LEU A 229 -0.71 21.94 13.49
N GLY A 230 -0.92 21.26 12.36
CA GLY A 230 -1.93 20.20 12.24
C GLY A 230 -1.65 19.03 13.19
N GLN A 231 -0.40 18.61 13.31
CA GLN A 231 0.03 17.60 14.28
C GLN A 231 -0.21 18.08 15.72
N PHE A 232 0.12 19.35 16.03
CA PHE A 232 -0.12 19.93 17.35
C PHE A 232 -1.61 19.94 17.71
N VAL A 233 -2.46 20.46 16.83
CA VAL A 233 -3.91 20.48 17.02
C VAL A 233 -4.46 19.08 17.21
N ARG A 234 -4.06 18.14 16.33
CA ARG A 234 -4.55 16.76 16.38
C ARG A 234 -4.18 16.05 17.69
N TRP A 235 -2.93 16.18 18.12
CA TRP A 235 -2.42 15.40 19.25
C TRP A 235 -2.57 16.05 20.61
N LYS A 236 -2.42 17.40 20.69
CA LYS A 236 -2.46 18.12 21.96
C LYS A 236 -3.82 18.74 22.26
N ILE A 237 -4.54 19.22 21.24
CA ILE A 237 -5.83 19.88 21.43
C ILE A 237 -6.98 18.89 21.35
N LEU A 238 -7.02 18.08 20.28
CA LEU A 238 -8.14 17.17 20.03
C LEU A 238 -7.98 15.79 20.65
N GLY A 239 -6.77 15.43 21.11
CA GLY A 239 -6.50 14.13 21.73
C GLY A 239 -6.83 12.92 20.83
N LEU A 240 -6.84 13.12 19.51
CA LEU A 240 -7.31 12.14 18.52
C LEU A 240 -6.46 10.87 18.44
N ASP A 241 -5.35 10.79 19.18
CA ASP A 241 -4.59 9.55 19.33
C ASP A 241 -5.42 8.38 19.91
N ARG A 242 -6.51 8.68 20.64
CA ARG A 242 -7.37 7.68 21.30
C ARG A 242 -8.53 7.20 20.43
N ALA A 243 -9.08 8.05 19.57
CA ALA A 243 -10.36 7.80 18.88
C ALA A 243 -10.24 7.06 17.53
N GLN A 244 -9.06 6.99 16.91
CA GLN A 244 -8.88 6.38 15.57
C GLN A 244 -8.48 4.88 15.61
N MET A 245 -8.52 4.23 16.77
CA MET A 245 -8.25 2.79 16.85
C MET A 245 -9.23 1.94 16.00
N GLN A 246 -10.45 2.43 15.75
CA GLN A 246 -11.49 1.62 15.10
C GLN A 246 -11.24 1.30 13.61
N LYS A 247 -10.57 2.18 12.85
CA LYS A 247 -10.27 1.88 11.42
C LYS A 247 -9.09 0.93 11.19
N GLN A 248 -8.37 0.57 12.23
CA GLN A 248 -7.26 -0.40 12.18
C GLN A 248 -7.61 -1.75 12.76
N ASP A 249 -8.79 -1.85 13.38
CA ASP A 249 -9.34 -3.10 13.83
C ASP A 249 -9.91 -3.83 12.61
N MET A 250 -9.48 -5.05 12.36
CA MET A 250 -10.01 -5.87 11.27
C MET A 250 -11.51 -6.14 11.44
N GLU A 251 -12.06 -6.08 12.65
CA GLU A 251 -13.50 -6.12 12.95
C GLU A 251 -14.26 -4.95 12.31
N PHE A 252 -13.59 -3.81 12.13
CA PHE A 252 -14.19 -2.67 11.42
C PHE A 252 -14.72 -3.04 10.04
N PHE A 253 -14.02 -3.91 9.29
CA PHE A 253 -14.44 -4.31 7.94
C PHE A 253 -15.71 -5.17 7.98
N ARG A 254 -15.84 -6.04 8.96
CA ARG A 254 -17.07 -6.84 9.16
C ARG A 254 -18.30 -5.96 9.38
N GLN A 255 -18.14 -4.88 10.13
CA GLN A 255 -19.23 -3.94 10.47
C GLN A 255 -19.52 -2.93 9.35
N ASN A 256 -18.62 -2.75 8.38
CA ASN A 256 -18.72 -1.75 7.33
C ASN A 256 -18.70 -2.34 5.91
N ARG A 257 -19.40 -3.48 5.74
CA ARG A 257 -19.60 -4.12 4.42
C ARG A 257 -20.26 -3.15 3.46
N MET A 258 -19.84 -3.17 2.22
CA MET A 258 -20.37 -2.29 1.18
C MET A 258 -20.63 -3.04 -0.11
N ARG A 259 -21.76 -2.77 -0.75
CA ARG A 259 -22.10 -3.37 -2.04
C ARG A 259 -21.18 -2.84 -3.14
N ALA A 260 -20.83 -3.70 -4.09
CA ALA A 260 -19.97 -3.35 -5.22
C ALA A 260 -20.59 -2.28 -6.17
N ASP A 261 -21.94 -2.19 -6.18
CA ASP A 261 -22.70 -1.22 -6.96
C ASP A 261 -22.97 0.11 -6.23
N ASP A 262 -22.41 0.30 -5.03
CA ASP A 262 -22.52 1.57 -4.31
C ASP A 262 -21.84 2.70 -5.12
N PRO A 263 -22.54 3.84 -5.34
CA PRO A 263 -21.98 4.95 -6.12
C PRO A 263 -20.65 5.51 -5.58
N ARG A 264 -20.35 5.32 -4.29
CA ARG A 264 -19.09 5.74 -3.67
C ARG A 264 -17.89 4.94 -4.20
N CYS A 265 -18.10 3.71 -4.65
CA CYS A 265 -17.06 2.90 -5.28
C CYS A 265 -16.53 3.54 -6.56
N GLU A 266 -17.38 4.28 -7.30
CA GLU A 266 -16.94 5.02 -8.49
C GLU A 266 -16.00 6.19 -8.16
N ALA A 267 -16.22 6.85 -7.03
CA ALA A 267 -15.29 7.89 -6.55
C ALA A 267 -13.91 7.29 -6.22
N VAL A 268 -13.86 6.09 -5.63
CA VAL A 268 -12.60 5.37 -5.36
C VAL A 268 -11.88 5.04 -6.66
N ARG A 269 -12.58 4.44 -7.63
CA ARG A 269 -12.00 4.11 -8.95
C ARG A 269 -11.43 5.33 -9.65
N ARG A 270 -12.14 6.45 -9.61
CA ARG A 270 -11.67 7.73 -10.17
C ARG A 270 -10.42 8.23 -9.43
N ASN A 271 -10.40 8.19 -8.09
CA ASN A 271 -9.26 8.60 -7.29
C ASN A 271 -8.04 7.70 -7.57
N PHE A 272 -8.23 6.40 -7.66
CA PHE A 272 -7.19 5.44 -8.04
C PHE A 272 -6.56 5.81 -9.39
N LYS A 273 -7.39 6.06 -10.41
CA LYS A 273 -6.90 6.50 -11.72
C LYS A 273 -6.09 7.79 -11.61
N LEU A 274 -6.58 8.81 -10.89
CA LEU A 274 -5.89 10.08 -10.71
C LEU A 274 -4.53 9.91 -10.00
N ASN A 275 -4.47 9.05 -8.98
CA ASN A 275 -3.23 8.78 -8.25
C ASN A 275 -2.23 8.00 -9.13
N LEU A 276 -2.67 7.01 -9.92
CA LEU A 276 -1.84 6.34 -10.92
C LEU A 276 -1.29 7.32 -11.95
N ASP A 277 -2.14 8.20 -12.47
CA ASP A 277 -1.76 9.24 -13.42
C ASP A 277 -0.68 10.17 -12.87
N GLU A 278 -0.78 10.52 -11.58
CA GLU A 278 0.21 11.38 -10.91
C GLU A 278 1.53 10.63 -10.68
N ILE A 279 1.49 9.37 -10.23
CA ILE A 279 2.69 8.53 -10.08
C ILE A 279 3.42 8.38 -11.42
N CYS A 280 2.70 8.12 -12.51
CA CYS A 280 3.30 8.07 -13.85
C CYS A 280 3.94 9.41 -14.24
N ASN A 281 3.34 10.55 -13.86
CA ASN A 281 3.92 11.85 -14.11
C ASN A 281 5.20 12.12 -13.29
N LEU A 282 5.25 11.66 -12.03
CA LEU A 282 6.47 11.71 -11.21
C LEU A 282 7.60 10.89 -11.84
N GLY A 283 7.27 9.74 -12.42
CA GLY A 283 8.23 8.87 -13.11
C GLY A 283 8.67 9.37 -14.52
N ARG A 284 8.17 10.51 -15.02
CA ARG A 284 8.52 11.00 -16.39
C ARG A 284 10.00 11.34 -16.58
N LYS A 285 10.72 11.63 -15.50
CA LYS A 285 12.17 11.89 -15.55
C LYS A 285 12.99 10.59 -15.51
N SER A 286 12.41 9.48 -15.11
CA SER A 286 13.03 8.17 -15.16
C SER A 286 12.98 7.58 -16.58
N ARG A 287 13.60 6.43 -16.78
CA ARG A 287 13.60 5.70 -18.06
C ARG A 287 12.27 5.00 -18.34
N GLY A 288 11.46 4.77 -17.30
CA GLY A 288 10.14 4.17 -17.44
C GLY A 288 9.40 3.93 -16.13
N VAL A 289 8.09 3.78 -16.25
CA VAL A 289 7.18 3.36 -15.17
C VAL A 289 6.54 2.03 -15.59
N LEU A 290 6.68 1.00 -14.78
CA LEU A 290 6.10 -0.31 -14.98
C LEU A 290 4.87 -0.44 -14.10
N LEU A 291 3.68 -0.48 -14.71
CA LEU A 291 2.41 -0.68 -13.99
C LEU A 291 2.01 -2.14 -14.03
N ALA A 292 1.85 -2.75 -12.88
CA ALA A 292 1.44 -4.14 -12.74
C ALA A 292 -0.07 -4.26 -12.55
N THR A 293 -0.71 -5.21 -13.26
CA THR A 293 -2.05 -5.67 -12.90
C THR A 293 -2.02 -6.50 -11.62
N LEU A 294 -3.15 -6.65 -10.98
CA LEU A 294 -3.33 -7.21 -9.65
C LEU A 294 -3.88 -8.64 -9.75
N PRO A 295 -3.04 -9.67 -9.66
CA PRO A 295 -3.52 -11.04 -9.54
C PRO A 295 -4.11 -11.28 -8.15
N ALA A 296 -5.05 -12.23 -8.05
CA ALA A 296 -5.68 -12.61 -6.80
C ALA A 296 -5.99 -14.11 -6.77
N ASN A 297 -6.12 -14.66 -5.57
CA ASN A 297 -6.59 -16.03 -5.36
C ASN A 297 -8.08 -16.09 -5.70
N LEU A 298 -8.39 -16.61 -6.88
CA LEU A 298 -9.76 -16.74 -7.35
C LEU A 298 -10.42 -18.04 -6.88
N LYS A 299 -9.65 -19.16 -6.98
CA LYS A 299 -10.19 -20.51 -6.83
C LYS A 299 -10.36 -20.92 -5.37
N ASP A 300 -9.36 -20.62 -4.53
CA ASP A 300 -9.25 -21.20 -3.19
C ASP A 300 -9.48 -20.17 -2.07
N PHE A 301 -10.01 -18.99 -2.41
CA PHE A 301 -10.33 -17.97 -1.43
C PHE A 301 -11.77 -17.46 -1.61
N PRO A 302 -12.72 -17.91 -0.76
CA PRO A 302 -14.11 -17.45 -0.78
C PRO A 302 -14.24 -15.94 -0.50
N PRO A 303 -15.34 -15.28 -0.90
CA PRO A 303 -15.61 -13.90 -0.51
C PRO A 303 -15.61 -13.72 1.01
N LEU A 304 -15.11 -12.56 1.45
CA LEU A 304 -15.11 -12.18 2.88
C LEU A 304 -16.46 -11.64 3.34
N GLY A 305 -17.27 -11.16 2.42
CA GLY A 305 -18.60 -10.66 2.73
C GLY A 305 -19.54 -10.71 1.53
N SER A 306 -20.81 -11.00 1.81
CA SER A 306 -21.86 -11.00 0.81
C SER A 306 -23.03 -10.14 1.30
N LEU A 307 -23.66 -9.40 0.37
CA LEU A 307 -24.83 -8.56 0.65
C LEU A 307 -25.87 -8.78 -0.44
N HIS A 308 -27.13 -8.94 -0.01
CA HIS A 308 -28.25 -9.03 -0.94
C HIS A 308 -28.50 -7.71 -1.68
N ARG A 309 -29.11 -7.80 -2.86
CA ARG A 309 -29.60 -6.63 -3.59
C ARG A 309 -30.65 -5.86 -2.77
N SER A 310 -30.90 -4.63 -3.13
CA SER A 310 -31.95 -3.82 -2.53
C SER A 310 -32.88 -3.29 -3.62
N PRO A 311 -34.22 -3.42 -3.51
CA PRO A 311 -34.95 -4.01 -2.38
C PRO A 311 -34.85 -5.55 -2.35
N TRP A 312 -35.05 -6.14 -1.18
CA TRP A 312 -35.05 -7.58 -0.91
C TRP A 312 -36.18 -7.91 0.06
N THR A 313 -37.04 -8.87 -0.26
CA THR A 313 -38.23 -9.22 0.53
C THR A 313 -38.03 -10.50 1.34
N ASP A 314 -38.80 -10.67 2.43
CA ASP A 314 -38.77 -11.89 3.26
C ASP A 314 -39.11 -13.14 2.44
N THR A 315 -40.01 -13.02 1.44
CA THR A 315 -40.37 -14.13 0.56
C THR A 315 -39.21 -14.55 -0.33
N GLU A 316 -38.48 -13.59 -0.91
CA GLU A 316 -37.28 -13.85 -1.69
C GLU A 316 -36.19 -14.45 -0.83
N GLN A 317 -36.03 -13.95 0.40
CA GLN A 317 -35.10 -14.50 1.39
C GLN A 317 -35.38 -15.98 1.66
N ALA A 318 -36.61 -16.33 2.01
CA ALA A 318 -36.99 -17.71 2.30
C ALA A 318 -36.79 -18.64 1.10
N GLN A 319 -37.14 -18.18 -0.10
CA GLN A 319 -36.92 -18.95 -1.32
C GLN A 319 -35.42 -19.15 -1.60
N TRP A 320 -34.62 -18.11 -1.49
CA TRP A 320 -33.18 -18.16 -1.70
C TRP A 320 -32.50 -19.09 -0.67
N GLU A 321 -32.85 -18.98 0.62
CA GLU A 321 -32.33 -19.84 1.69
C GLU A 321 -32.62 -21.32 1.40
N LYS A 322 -33.84 -21.65 0.97
CA LYS A 322 -34.20 -23.03 0.61
C LYS A 322 -33.34 -23.58 -0.52
N LEU A 323 -33.08 -22.75 -1.55
CA LEU A 323 -32.22 -23.12 -2.68
C LEU A 323 -30.78 -23.34 -2.21
N CYS A 324 -30.26 -22.44 -1.37
CA CYS A 324 -28.93 -22.56 -0.81
C CYS A 324 -28.76 -23.78 0.10
N GLN A 325 -29.79 -24.12 0.92
CA GLN A 325 -29.79 -25.34 1.72
C GLN A 325 -29.80 -26.61 0.85
N THR A 326 -30.59 -26.62 -0.22
CA THR A 326 -30.60 -27.72 -1.19
C THR A 326 -29.23 -27.90 -1.84
N ALA A 327 -28.59 -26.83 -2.27
CA ALA A 327 -27.25 -26.88 -2.84
C ALA A 327 -26.23 -27.40 -1.80
N MET A 328 -26.29 -26.91 -0.55
CA MET A 328 -25.40 -27.30 0.52
C MET A 328 -25.48 -28.81 0.82
N ALA A 329 -26.65 -29.40 0.77
CA ALA A 329 -26.83 -30.85 0.98
C ALA A 329 -26.07 -31.66 -0.10
N PHE A 330 -26.02 -31.19 -1.35
CA PHE A 330 -25.22 -31.81 -2.40
C PHE A 330 -23.72 -31.56 -2.22
N GLU A 331 -23.33 -30.35 -1.84
CA GLU A 331 -21.92 -29.98 -1.63
C GLU A 331 -21.29 -30.79 -0.46
N GLN A 332 -22.05 -31.04 0.63
CA GLN A 332 -21.60 -31.87 1.75
C GLN A 332 -21.29 -33.32 1.37
N THR A 333 -21.94 -33.81 0.32
CA THR A 333 -21.66 -35.15 -0.24
C THR A 333 -20.68 -35.10 -1.42
N SER A 334 -20.01 -33.95 -1.63
CA SER A 334 -19.10 -33.69 -2.77
C SER A 334 -19.77 -33.85 -4.16
N ASN A 335 -21.10 -33.82 -4.21
CA ASN A 335 -21.87 -33.87 -5.46
C ASN A 335 -22.14 -32.47 -6.00
N PHE A 336 -21.05 -31.74 -6.31
CA PHE A 336 -21.11 -30.35 -6.75
C PHE A 336 -21.95 -30.15 -8.02
N THR A 337 -21.92 -31.11 -8.95
CA THR A 337 -22.68 -31.03 -10.21
C THR A 337 -24.19 -30.99 -9.93
N ALA A 338 -24.69 -31.75 -8.94
CA ALA A 338 -26.11 -31.72 -8.55
C ALA A 338 -26.52 -30.43 -7.85
N ALA A 339 -25.57 -29.66 -7.29
CA ALA A 339 -25.87 -28.36 -6.69
C ALA A 339 -26.15 -27.26 -7.75
N ILE A 340 -25.67 -27.42 -9.01
CA ILE A 340 -25.75 -26.38 -10.05
C ILE A 340 -27.18 -25.84 -10.26
N PRO A 341 -28.23 -26.67 -10.43
CA PRO A 341 -29.58 -26.13 -10.68
C PRO A 341 -30.06 -25.21 -9.55
N SER A 342 -29.88 -25.61 -8.30
CA SER A 342 -30.29 -24.82 -7.13
C SER A 342 -29.47 -23.51 -7.02
N LEU A 343 -28.18 -23.56 -7.26
CA LEU A 343 -27.32 -22.38 -7.26
C LEU A 343 -27.65 -21.41 -8.42
N LEU A 344 -28.00 -21.93 -9.60
CA LEU A 344 -28.46 -21.10 -10.72
C LEU A 344 -29.77 -20.37 -10.39
N GLU A 345 -30.76 -21.05 -9.79
CA GLU A 345 -31.99 -20.40 -9.36
C GLU A 345 -31.73 -19.38 -8.23
N ALA A 346 -30.86 -19.67 -7.28
CA ALA A 346 -30.46 -18.73 -6.25
C ALA A 346 -29.80 -17.47 -6.88
N THR A 347 -28.94 -17.62 -7.89
CA THR A 347 -28.35 -16.49 -8.62
C THR A 347 -29.34 -15.73 -9.51
N ARG A 348 -30.43 -16.36 -9.95
CA ARG A 348 -31.53 -15.64 -10.65
C ARG A 348 -32.31 -14.73 -9.69
N LEU A 349 -32.50 -15.16 -8.45
CA LEU A 349 -33.12 -14.33 -7.42
C LEU A 349 -32.21 -13.16 -7.04
N ASP A 350 -30.92 -13.44 -6.81
CA ASP A 350 -29.92 -12.43 -6.49
C ASP A 350 -28.56 -12.73 -7.13
N ALA A 351 -28.30 -12.13 -8.26
CA ALA A 351 -27.03 -12.25 -8.97
C ALA A 351 -25.86 -11.54 -8.24
N THR A 352 -26.16 -10.71 -7.24
CA THR A 352 -25.16 -9.86 -6.56
C THR A 352 -24.60 -10.46 -5.26
N TYR A 353 -25.10 -11.61 -4.84
CA TYR A 353 -24.62 -12.29 -3.63
C TYR A 353 -23.33 -13.07 -3.92
N ALA A 354 -22.20 -12.55 -3.44
CA ALA A 354 -20.86 -13.02 -3.81
C ALA A 354 -20.61 -14.50 -3.50
N GLU A 355 -21.05 -14.99 -2.34
CA GLU A 355 -20.87 -16.40 -1.94
C GLU A 355 -21.57 -17.37 -2.88
N THR A 356 -22.81 -17.06 -3.30
CA THR A 356 -23.54 -17.92 -4.23
C THR A 356 -22.80 -18.03 -5.57
N GLN A 357 -22.20 -16.93 -6.05
CA GLN A 357 -21.34 -16.94 -7.24
C GLN A 357 -20.11 -17.84 -7.04
N PHE A 358 -19.47 -17.77 -5.88
CA PHE A 358 -18.30 -18.60 -5.57
C PHE A 358 -18.65 -20.09 -5.53
N ARG A 359 -19.73 -20.45 -4.87
CA ARG A 359 -20.20 -21.84 -4.79
C ARG A 359 -20.58 -22.38 -6.18
N LEU A 360 -21.26 -21.57 -6.99
CA LEU A 360 -21.59 -21.92 -8.37
C LEU A 360 -20.33 -22.11 -9.23
N ALA A 361 -19.30 -21.27 -9.02
CA ALA A 361 -18.01 -21.43 -9.70
C ALA A 361 -17.35 -22.77 -9.36
N ARG A 362 -17.34 -23.18 -8.07
CA ARG A 362 -16.83 -24.49 -7.65
C ARG A 362 -17.60 -25.65 -8.30
N ALA A 363 -18.93 -25.52 -8.33
CA ALA A 363 -19.77 -26.53 -8.93
C ALA A 363 -19.50 -26.68 -10.46
N TRP A 364 -19.34 -25.58 -11.19
CA TRP A 364 -18.94 -25.61 -12.59
C TRP A 364 -17.54 -26.19 -12.81
N LEU A 365 -16.60 -25.87 -11.92
CA LEU A 365 -15.24 -26.44 -11.99
C LEU A 365 -15.28 -27.96 -11.83
N ALA A 366 -16.03 -28.46 -10.86
CA ALA A 366 -16.23 -29.89 -10.62
C ALA A 366 -16.97 -30.58 -11.78
N ALA A 367 -17.86 -29.86 -12.47
CA ALA A 367 -18.55 -30.35 -13.68
C ALA A 367 -17.66 -30.34 -14.94
N GLY A 368 -16.40 -29.89 -14.84
CA GLY A 368 -15.48 -29.83 -15.97
C GLY A 368 -15.69 -28.65 -16.92
N ASP A 369 -16.36 -27.58 -16.47
CA ASP A 369 -16.54 -26.33 -17.22
C ASP A 369 -15.72 -25.18 -16.61
N PRO A 370 -14.41 -25.10 -16.91
CA PRO A 370 -13.54 -24.05 -16.35
C PRO A 370 -13.88 -22.64 -16.87
N ALA A 371 -14.56 -22.52 -18.01
CA ALA A 371 -14.93 -21.22 -18.55
C ALA A 371 -16.04 -20.57 -17.71
N ARG A 372 -17.11 -21.33 -17.41
CA ARG A 372 -18.17 -20.88 -16.49
C ARG A 372 -17.63 -20.71 -15.07
N ALA A 373 -16.81 -21.63 -14.61
CA ALA A 373 -16.17 -21.52 -13.29
C ALA A 373 -15.40 -20.20 -13.17
N ARG A 374 -14.55 -19.85 -14.13
CA ARG A 374 -13.79 -18.59 -14.15
C ARG A 374 -14.70 -17.38 -14.09
N HIS A 375 -15.74 -17.35 -14.90
CA HIS A 375 -16.70 -16.25 -14.90
C HIS A 375 -17.31 -16.02 -13.50
N HIS A 376 -17.80 -17.09 -12.87
CA HIS A 376 -18.44 -16.98 -11.56
C HIS A 376 -17.44 -16.70 -10.43
N PHE A 377 -16.18 -17.20 -10.48
CA PHE A 377 -15.13 -16.80 -9.55
C PHE A 377 -14.77 -15.31 -9.66
N GLN A 378 -14.73 -14.77 -10.89
CA GLN A 378 -14.51 -13.34 -11.10
C GLN A 378 -15.66 -12.51 -10.55
N LEU A 379 -16.92 -12.93 -10.79
CA LEU A 379 -18.09 -12.28 -10.19
C LEU A 379 -18.05 -12.33 -8.66
N ALA A 380 -17.70 -13.47 -8.05
CA ALA A 380 -17.58 -13.61 -6.62
C ALA A 380 -16.55 -12.65 -6.01
N ARG A 381 -15.40 -12.44 -6.69
CA ARG A 381 -14.40 -11.44 -6.29
C ARG A 381 -14.93 -10.01 -6.45
N ASP A 382 -15.56 -9.71 -7.58
CA ASP A 382 -15.99 -8.35 -7.93
C ASP A 382 -17.19 -7.88 -7.09
N LEU A 383 -17.96 -8.82 -6.55
CA LEU A 383 -19.14 -8.60 -5.70
C LEU A 383 -18.83 -8.69 -4.18
N ASP A 384 -17.59 -9.02 -3.80
CA ASP A 384 -17.21 -9.17 -2.40
C ASP A 384 -17.43 -7.85 -1.63
N ALA A 385 -18.29 -7.89 -0.61
CA ALA A 385 -18.65 -6.73 0.20
C ALA A 385 -17.52 -6.26 1.15
N ILE A 386 -16.47 -7.08 1.30
CA ILE A 386 -15.20 -6.74 1.94
C ILE A 386 -14.09 -6.99 0.92
N ALA A 387 -13.95 -6.09 -0.05
CA ALA A 387 -13.15 -6.27 -1.25
C ALA A 387 -11.63 -6.17 -0.99
N PHE A 388 -11.07 -7.09 -0.22
CA PHE A 388 -9.62 -7.25 -0.07
C PHE A 388 -8.95 -7.83 -1.33
N ARG A 389 -9.71 -8.53 -2.17
CA ARG A 389 -9.27 -8.83 -3.54
C ARG A 389 -9.67 -7.68 -4.45
N PRO A 390 -8.74 -7.16 -5.28
CA PRO A 390 -9.04 -6.04 -6.16
C PRO A 390 -10.10 -6.45 -7.20
N PRO A 391 -11.18 -5.68 -7.37
CA PRO A 391 -12.15 -5.93 -8.42
C PRO A 391 -11.54 -5.72 -9.81
N SER A 392 -12.07 -6.42 -10.82
CA SER A 392 -11.57 -6.39 -12.21
C SER A 392 -11.50 -4.98 -12.81
N THR A 393 -12.34 -4.07 -12.32
CA THR A 393 -12.35 -2.67 -12.74
C THR A 393 -11.04 -1.95 -12.47
N LEU A 394 -10.31 -2.28 -11.39
CA LEU A 394 -9.00 -1.69 -11.09
C LEU A 394 -7.94 -2.16 -12.10
N ASN A 395 -7.94 -3.44 -12.48
CA ASN A 395 -7.06 -3.94 -13.55
C ASN A 395 -7.36 -3.29 -14.90
N SER A 396 -8.62 -3.02 -15.19
CA SER A 396 -9.03 -2.29 -16.40
C SER A 396 -8.47 -0.85 -16.39
N ILE A 397 -8.50 -0.17 -15.24
CA ILE A 397 -7.92 1.17 -15.07
C ILE A 397 -6.40 1.13 -15.26
N ILE A 398 -5.70 0.14 -14.68
CA ILE A 398 -4.25 -0.02 -14.83
C ILE A 398 -3.88 -0.19 -16.31
N ARG A 399 -4.57 -1.09 -17.03
CA ARG A 399 -4.37 -1.30 -18.48
C ARG A 399 -4.63 -0.04 -19.29
N GLN A 400 -5.70 0.70 -18.96
CA GLN A 400 -6.03 1.96 -19.60
C GLN A 400 -4.94 3.01 -19.41
N VAL A 401 -4.47 3.22 -18.16
CA VAL A 401 -3.43 4.21 -17.85
C VAL A 401 -2.11 3.84 -18.53
N ALA A 402 -1.72 2.56 -18.50
CA ALA A 402 -0.51 2.08 -19.17
C ALA A 402 -0.57 2.31 -20.68
N GLY A 403 -1.69 2.01 -21.32
CA GLY A 403 -1.88 2.18 -22.78
C GLY A 403 -1.94 3.63 -23.25
N GLN A 404 -2.22 4.58 -22.35
CA GLN A 404 -2.34 6.00 -22.69
C GLN A 404 -1.02 6.79 -22.56
N ARG A 405 0.08 6.16 -22.08
CA ARG A 405 1.31 6.86 -21.71
C ARG A 405 2.55 6.23 -22.32
N PRO A 406 3.33 6.97 -23.14
CA PRO A 406 4.46 6.40 -23.89
C PRO A 406 5.62 5.91 -23.00
N HIS A 407 5.80 6.51 -21.80
CA HIS A 407 6.86 6.12 -20.84
C HIS A 407 6.39 5.07 -19.83
N THR A 408 5.19 4.53 -20.01
CA THR A 408 4.61 3.55 -19.09
C THR A 408 4.46 2.21 -19.81
N LYS A 409 4.90 1.14 -19.17
CA LYS A 409 4.76 -0.23 -19.67
C LYS A 409 3.84 -1.02 -18.75
N LEU A 410 2.98 -1.83 -19.35
CA LEU A 410 2.13 -2.77 -18.63
C LEU A 410 2.92 -4.02 -18.30
N VAL A 411 2.86 -4.47 -17.04
CA VAL A 411 3.25 -5.81 -16.60
C VAL A 411 1.97 -6.55 -16.23
N ASP A 412 1.47 -7.39 -17.13
CA ASP A 412 0.20 -8.08 -16.92
C ASP A 412 0.37 -9.31 -16.01
N LEU A 413 0.48 -9.06 -14.69
CA LEU A 413 0.63 -10.13 -13.70
C LEU A 413 -0.64 -10.98 -13.59
N GLU A 414 -1.84 -10.39 -13.78
CA GLU A 414 -3.09 -11.17 -13.79
C GLU A 414 -3.03 -12.27 -14.86
N LYS A 415 -2.55 -11.92 -16.06
CA LYS A 415 -2.32 -12.87 -17.15
C LYS A 415 -1.20 -13.86 -16.81
N ALA A 416 -0.05 -13.37 -16.35
CA ALA A 416 1.12 -14.22 -16.04
C ALA A 416 0.79 -15.29 -14.98
N PHE A 417 0.01 -14.93 -13.95
CA PHE A 417 -0.43 -15.89 -12.94
C PHE A 417 -1.44 -16.89 -13.49
N ALA A 418 -2.39 -16.46 -14.32
CA ALA A 418 -3.37 -17.36 -14.94
C ALA A 418 -2.76 -18.33 -15.95
N GLU A 419 -1.71 -17.93 -16.66
CA GLU A 419 -0.98 -18.77 -17.63
C GLU A 419 0.08 -19.66 -16.99
N SER A 420 0.31 -19.53 -15.68
CA SER A 420 1.26 -20.36 -14.93
C SER A 420 0.79 -21.81 -14.89
N HIS A 421 1.74 -22.76 -14.98
CA HIS A 421 1.49 -24.18 -14.76
C HIS A 421 0.96 -24.52 -13.35
N LEU A 422 1.08 -23.59 -12.40
CA LEU A 422 0.54 -23.71 -11.05
C LEU A 422 -0.93 -23.27 -10.96
N ALA A 423 -1.43 -22.56 -11.96
CA ALA A 423 -2.84 -22.16 -12.07
C ALA A 423 -3.65 -23.27 -12.75
N GLU A 424 -4.39 -24.04 -11.97
CA GLU A 424 -5.25 -25.10 -12.49
C GLU A 424 -6.28 -24.51 -13.45
N VAL A 425 -6.28 -25.01 -14.69
CA VAL A 425 -7.13 -24.53 -15.79
C VAL A 425 -7.18 -23.01 -15.94
N GLY A 426 -6.08 -22.33 -15.61
CA GLY A 426 -5.97 -20.87 -15.67
C GLY A 426 -6.67 -20.13 -14.52
N LEU A 427 -6.89 -20.81 -13.39
CA LEU A 427 -7.47 -20.25 -12.16
C LEU A 427 -6.39 -20.19 -11.07
N PRO A 428 -5.85 -18.99 -10.77
CA PRO A 428 -4.90 -18.82 -9.67
C PRO A 428 -5.53 -19.19 -8.34
N GLY A 429 -4.80 -19.97 -7.52
CA GLY A 429 -5.26 -20.49 -6.25
C GLY A 429 -4.14 -20.56 -5.20
N GLY A 430 -4.31 -21.41 -4.18
CA GLY A 430 -3.41 -21.57 -3.03
C GLY A 430 -1.99 -22.01 -3.33
N LYS A 431 -1.69 -22.53 -4.54
CA LYS A 431 -0.32 -22.76 -4.99
C LYS A 431 0.44 -21.47 -5.31
N LEU A 432 -0.28 -20.39 -5.65
CA LEU A 432 0.27 -19.10 -6.04
C LEU A 432 0.10 -18.02 -4.97
N PHE A 433 -0.81 -18.23 -4.01
CA PHE A 433 -1.12 -17.28 -2.95
C PHE A 433 -1.21 -17.96 -1.59
N TYR A 434 -0.70 -17.30 -0.55
CA TYR A 434 -0.89 -17.74 0.83
C TYR A 434 -2.31 -17.46 1.33
N ASP A 435 -2.93 -16.38 0.85
CA ASP A 435 -4.28 -15.94 1.18
C ASP A 435 -5.00 -15.36 -0.05
N HIS A 436 -5.63 -14.21 0.08
CA HIS A 436 -6.39 -13.53 -0.97
C HIS A 436 -5.51 -12.89 -2.06
N VAL A 437 -4.32 -12.30 -1.72
CA VAL A 437 -3.47 -11.52 -2.65
C VAL A 437 -1.97 -11.63 -2.39
N HIS A 438 -1.53 -12.23 -1.28
CA HIS A 438 -0.11 -12.33 -0.95
C HIS A 438 0.51 -13.55 -1.66
N PRO A 439 1.41 -13.33 -2.64
CA PRO A 439 1.96 -14.44 -3.43
C PRO A 439 2.83 -15.37 -2.60
N THR A 440 2.79 -16.67 -2.90
CA THR A 440 3.80 -17.65 -2.45
C THR A 440 5.18 -17.30 -3.01
N PHE A 441 6.21 -18.04 -2.63
CA PHE A 441 7.54 -17.84 -3.23
C PHE A 441 7.50 -18.05 -4.75
N GLU A 442 6.78 -19.06 -5.22
CA GLU A 442 6.55 -19.34 -6.63
C GLU A 442 5.77 -18.20 -7.32
N GLY A 443 4.74 -17.68 -6.67
CA GLY A 443 3.99 -16.51 -7.16
C GLY A 443 4.89 -15.27 -7.26
N ASN A 444 5.72 -15.01 -6.26
CA ASN A 444 6.72 -13.94 -6.28
C ASN A 444 7.77 -14.13 -7.40
N TYR A 445 8.17 -15.37 -7.68
CA TYR A 445 9.08 -15.68 -8.80
C TYR A 445 8.44 -15.37 -10.16
N ILE A 446 7.17 -15.76 -10.36
CA ILE A 446 6.41 -15.41 -11.58
C ILE A 446 6.35 -13.90 -11.77
N ALA A 447 6.03 -13.16 -10.70
CA ALA A 447 6.00 -11.70 -10.72
C ALA A 447 7.39 -11.12 -11.07
N ALA A 448 8.45 -11.60 -10.42
CA ALA A 448 9.82 -11.15 -10.66
C ALA A 448 10.26 -11.38 -12.13
N ARG A 449 9.90 -12.51 -12.72
CA ARG A 449 10.18 -12.81 -14.13
C ARG A 449 9.43 -11.89 -15.08
N ALA A 450 8.16 -11.63 -14.82
CA ALA A 450 7.36 -10.70 -15.64
C ALA A 450 7.92 -9.27 -15.60
N PHE A 451 8.35 -8.82 -14.41
CA PHE A 451 9.04 -7.54 -14.27
C PHE A 451 10.38 -7.54 -14.99
N LEU A 452 11.21 -8.57 -14.84
CA LEU A 452 12.51 -8.66 -15.53
C LEU A 452 12.33 -8.52 -17.04
N GLN A 453 11.41 -9.27 -17.65
CA GLN A 453 11.15 -9.21 -19.09
C GLN A 453 10.77 -7.79 -19.54
N THR A 454 9.99 -7.08 -18.73
CA THR A 454 9.58 -5.70 -19.04
C THR A 454 10.72 -4.71 -18.81
N ILE A 455 11.56 -4.92 -17.79
CA ILE A 455 12.77 -4.12 -17.54
C ILE A 455 13.73 -4.27 -18.71
N GLU A 456 14.00 -5.49 -19.17
CA GLU A 456 14.88 -5.76 -20.32
C GLU A 456 14.41 -5.03 -21.57
N SER A 457 13.12 -5.05 -21.88
CA SER A 457 12.55 -4.34 -23.02
C SER A 457 12.57 -2.81 -22.85
N THR A 458 12.46 -2.31 -21.61
CA THR A 458 12.47 -0.87 -21.30
C THR A 458 13.89 -0.31 -21.31
N LEU A 459 14.87 -1.08 -20.87
CA LEU A 459 16.28 -0.70 -20.76
C LEU A 459 17.17 -1.32 -21.84
N ALA A 460 16.61 -1.79 -22.96
CA ALA A 460 17.35 -2.47 -24.03
C ALA A 460 18.56 -1.68 -24.57
N GLY A 461 18.52 -0.34 -24.50
CA GLY A 461 19.65 0.54 -24.88
C GLY A 461 20.75 0.67 -23.82
N VAL A 462 20.51 0.17 -22.59
CA VAL A 462 21.40 0.30 -21.43
C VAL A 462 21.93 -1.04 -20.99
N LEU A 463 21.04 -2.05 -20.88
CA LEU A 463 21.40 -3.40 -20.47
C LEU A 463 22.11 -4.14 -21.62
N LYS A 464 23.32 -4.59 -21.34
CA LYS A 464 24.10 -5.39 -22.30
C LYS A 464 24.20 -6.82 -21.75
N ARG A 465 23.41 -7.71 -22.32
CA ARG A 465 23.53 -9.14 -22.02
C ARG A 465 24.77 -9.71 -22.73
N ARG A 466 25.57 -10.47 -22.02
CA ARG A 466 26.68 -11.21 -22.62
C ARG A 466 26.15 -12.39 -23.44
N PRO A 467 26.78 -12.77 -24.55
CA PRO A 467 26.42 -13.97 -25.30
C PRO A 467 26.52 -15.26 -24.48
N ASP A 468 27.45 -15.30 -23.53
CA ASP A 468 27.75 -16.40 -22.62
C ASP A 468 27.06 -16.27 -21.23
N SER A 469 26.08 -15.38 -21.11
CA SER A 469 25.30 -15.28 -19.86
C SER A 469 24.68 -16.62 -19.49
N PRO A 470 24.75 -17.02 -18.20
CA PRO A 470 24.13 -18.26 -17.75
C PRO A 470 22.61 -18.24 -17.97
N PRO A 471 21.98 -19.41 -18.01
CA PRO A 471 20.52 -19.47 -17.99
C PRO A 471 19.96 -18.68 -16.79
N LEU A 472 18.75 -18.18 -16.96
CA LEU A 472 18.07 -17.47 -15.89
C LEU A 472 17.84 -18.43 -14.71
N PRO A 473 18.19 -18.04 -13.47
CA PRO A 473 17.96 -18.87 -12.29
C PRO A 473 16.51 -19.34 -12.18
N ASP A 474 16.32 -20.59 -11.87
CA ASP A 474 15.00 -21.15 -11.58
C ASP A 474 14.52 -20.82 -10.17
N VAL A 475 13.34 -21.34 -9.79
CA VAL A 475 12.73 -21.10 -8.46
C VAL A 475 13.64 -21.61 -7.34
N ALA A 476 14.23 -22.80 -7.52
CA ALA A 476 15.06 -23.44 -6.49
C ALA A 476 16.40 -22.71 -6.30
N GLU A 477 17.02 -22.24 -7.38
CA GLU A 477 18.23 -21.42 -7.34
C GLU A 477 17.97 -20.07 -6.66
N CYS A 478 16.82 -19.43 -6.96
CA CYS A 478 16.41 -18.19 -6.28
C CYS A 478 16.10 -18.44 -4.80
N ALA A 479 15.46 -19.56 -4.46
CA ALA A 479 15.18 -19.94 -3.08
C ALA A 479 16.48 -20.14 -2.29
N SER A 480 17.45 -20.85 -2.85
CA SER A 480 18.78 -21.01 -2.25
C SER A 480 19.50 -19.69 -2.07
N ALA A 481 19.48 -18.81 -3.09
CA ALA A 481 20.13 -17.51 -3.06
C ALA A 481 19.54 -16.55 -1.99
N LEU A 482 18.29 -16.76 -1.57
CA LEU A 482 17.59 -15.99 -0.55
C LEU A 482 17.42 -16.75 0.78
N ALA A 483 18.02 -17.92 0.94
CA ALA A 483 17.85 -18.83 2.08
C ALA A 483 16.36 -19.17 2.37
N TYR A 484 15.51 -19.24 1.32
CA TYR A 484 14.14 -19.70 1.43
C TYR A 484 14.13 -21.24 1.44
N THR A 485 14.11 -21.80 2.63
CA THR A 485 14.09 -23.24 2.89
C THR A 485 12.70 -23.67 3.36
N SER A 486 12.48 -24.98 3.55
CA SER A 486 11.23 -25.48 4.14
C SER A 486 10.98 -24.92 5.54
N TRP A 487 12.02 -24.56 6.30
CA TRP A 487 11.85 -23.87 7.58
C TRP A 487 11.38 -22.41 7.41
N ALA A 488 11.96 -21.68 6.45
CA ALA A 488 11.49 -20.33 6.13
C ALA A 488 10.03 -20.36 5.65
N GLU A 489 9.69 -21.31 4.76
CA GLU A 489 8.31 -21.49 4.28
C GLU A 489 7.33 -21.80 5.42
N PHE A 490 7.72 -22.67 6.37
CA PHE A 490 6.91 -22.95 7.56
C PHE A 490 6.61 -21.69 8.34
N ASN A 491 7.61 -20.85 8.65
CA ASN A 491 7.43 -19.61 9.40
C ASN A 491 6.51 -18.62 8.67
N VAL A 492 6.67 -18.50 7.34
CA VAL A 492 5.82 -17.66 6.50
C VAL A 492 4.36 -18.13 6.56
N ARG A 493 4.11 -19.44 6.42
CA ARG A 493 2.76 -20.02 6.46
C ARG A 493 2.13 -19.91 7.86
N GLU A 494 2.93 -20.10 8.93
CA GLU A 494 2.46 -19.91 10.31
C GLU A 494 2.01 -18.46 10.55
N ALA A 495 2.77 -17.48 10.09
CA ALA A 495 2.40 -16.08 10.19
C ALA A 495 1.12 -15.75 9.42
N MET A 496 0.93 -16.33 8.23
CA MET A 496 -0.29 -16.16 7.44
C MET A 496 -1.49 -16.83 8.09
N LEU A 497 -1.33 -18.02 8.65
CA LEU A 497 -2.39 -18.72 9.38
C LEU A 497 -2.85 -17.90 10.60
N GLN A 498 -1.91 -17.34 11.38
CA GLN A 498 -2.23 -16.45 12.50
C GLN A 498 -3.00 -15.20 12.04
N MET A 499 -2.68 -14.64 10.89
CA MET A 499 -3.42 -13.50 10.34
C MET A 499 -4.85 -13.91 9.95
N MET A 500 -5.02 -15.03 9.27
CA MET A 500 -6.34 -15.53 8.84
C MET A 500 -7.21 -16.05 9.98
N SER A 501 -6.64 -16.32 11.15
CA SER A 501 -7.38 -16.69 12.38
C SER A 501 -8.08 -15.49 13.06
N ASN A 502 -8.05 -14.30 12.44
CA ASN A 502 -8.63 -13.08 12.99
C ASN A 502 -9.67 -12.48 12.02
N PRO A 503 -10.56 -11.59 12.51
CA PRO A 503 -11.42 -10.83 11.60
C PRO A 503 -10.61 -10.15 10.49
N PRO A 504 -11.18 -9.95 9.27
CA PRO A 504 -12.54 -10.26 8.84
C PRO A 504 -12.73 -11.67 8.28
N PHE A 505 -11.74 -12.57 8.41
CA PHE A 505 -11.74 -13.90 7.78
C PHE A 505 -12.75 -14.86 8.42
N LEU A 506 -13.12 -14.62 9.69
CA LEU A 506 -13.91 -15.54 10.52
C LEU A 506 -15.32 -15.85 9.95
N ASP A 507 -15.91 -14.92 9.20
CA ASP A 507 -17.25 -15.10 8.60
C ASP A 507 -17.19 -15.71 7.19
N GLN A 508 -16.01 -16.06 6.71
CA GLN A 508 -15.80 -16.61 5.38
C GLN A 508 -16.45 -18.01 5.27
N TRP A 509 -17.09 -18.28 4.14
CA TRP A 509 -17.67 -19.58 3.88
C TRP A 509 -16.62 -20.71 4.00
N GLU A 510 -16.95 -21.78 4.71
CA GLU A 510 -16.03 -22.87 5.04
C GLU A 510 -14.74 -22.45 5.79
N HIS A 511 -14.76 -21.34 6.53
CA HIS A 511 -13.57 -20.85 7.25
C HIS A 511 -12.95 -21.91 8.17
N GLU A 512 -13.77 -22.59 8.98
CA GLU A 512 -13.27 -23.62 9.90
C GLU A 512 -12.58 -24.76 9.18
N GLN A 513 -13.14 -25.22 8.04
CA GLN A 513 -12.56 -26.29 7.23
C GLN A 513 -11.24 -25.82 6.56
N LEU A 514 -11.20 -24.58 6.06
CA LEU A 514 -10.00 -23.99 5.49
C LEU A 514 -8.88 -23.89 6.53
N MET A 515 -9.21 -23.43 7.74
CA MET A 515 -8.25 -23.32 8.84
C MET A 515 -7.75 -24.69 9.31
N ALA A 516 -8.64 -25.67 9.46
CA ALA A 516 -8.26 -27.03 9.83
C ALA A 516 -7.33 -27.67 8.80
N ALA A 517 -7.61 -27.50 7.51
CA ALA A 517 -6.74 -27.99 6.44
C ALA A 517 -5.35 -27.30 6.47
N ALA A 518 -5.31 -26.00 6.70
CA ALA A 518 -4.06 -25.25 6.81
C ALA A 518 -3.25 -25.65 8.04
N GLU A 519 -3.89 -25.93 9.17
CA GLU A 519 -3.21 -26.45 10.38
C GLU A 519 -2.61 -27.83 10.17
N ILE A 520 -3.31 -28.73 9.44
CA ILE A 520 -2.80 -30.07 9.09
C ILE A 520 -1.57 -29.92 8.19
N ASP A 521 -1.63 -29.08 7.15
CA ASP A 521 -0.49 -28.80 6.27
C ASP A 521 0.70 -28.24 7.06
N LEU A 522 0.43 -27.26 7.94
CA LEU A 522 1.47 -26.64 8.77
C LEU A 522 2.12 -27.65 9.72
N LYS A 523 1.33 -28.54 10.32
CA LYS A 523 1.86 -29.61 11.18
C LYS A 523 2.75 -30.58 10.41
N ALA A 524 2.35 -30.97 9.20
CA ALA A 524 3.17 -31.82 8.34
C ALA A 524 4.49 -31.14 7.94
N ARG A 525 4.45 -29.86 7.57
CA ARG A 525 5.65 -29.06 7.26
C ARG A 525 6.58 -28.93 8.46
N ARG A 526 6.02 -28.72 9.66
CA ARG A 526 6.82 -28.68 10.90
C ARG A 526 7.55 -30.00 11.15
N ALA A 527 6.90 -31.12 10.92
CA ALA A 527 7.50 -32.45 11.07
C ALA A 527 8.62 -32.70 10.05
N ALA A 528 8.61 -32.03 8.91
CA ALA A 528 9.64 -32.12 7.88
C ALA A 528 10.87 -31.22 8.16
N ILE A 529 10.87 -30.39 9.23
CA ILE A 529 12.03 -29.59 9.62
C ILE A 529 13.00 -30.47 10.40
N THR A 530 13.94 -31.06 9.71
CA THR A 530 15.00 -31.88 10.28
C THR A 530 16.19 -31.03 10.74
N ARG A 531 17.16 -31.64 11.43
CA ARG A 531 18.42 -30.96 11.82
C ARG A 531 19.21 -30.47 10.61
N GLU A 532 19.17 -31.22 9.52
CA GLU A 532 19.82 -30.86 8.25
C GLU A 532 19.20 -29.61 7.65
N VAL A 533 17.87 -29.48 7.64
CA VAL A 533 17.16 -28.28 7.19
C VAL A 533 17.54 -27.08 8.04
N VAL A 534 17.63 -27.25 9.37
CA VAL A 534 18.05 -26.20 10.30
C VAL A 534 19.48 -25.74 9.97
N GLN A 535 20.42 -26.67 9.84
CA GLN A 535 21.80 -26.37 9.51
C GLN A 535 21.93 -25.70 8.15
N GLN A 536 21.23 -26.21 7.14
CA GLN A 536 21.18 -25.62 5.81
C GLN A 536 20.68 -24.17 5.85
N THR A 537 19.57 -23.91 6.57
CA THR A 537 18.99 -22.56 6.67
C THR A 537 19.97 -21.57 7.29
N ILE A 538 20.64 -21.97 8.39
CA ILE A 538 21.64 -21.15 9.06
C ILE A 538 22.83 -20.91 8.14
N SER A 539 23.35 -21.96 7.49
CA SER A 539 24.52 -21.87 6.61
C SER A 539 24.26 -20.95 5.41
N LEU A 540 23.09 -21.04 4.77
CA LEU A 540 22.72 -20.16 3.66
C LEU A 540 22.63 -18.68 4.11
N ASN A 541 22.03 -18.39 5.26
CA ASN A 541 21.99 -17.01 5.78
C ASN A 541 23.40 -16.48 6.10
N LEU A 542 24.28 -17.29 6.69
CA LEU A 542 25.68 -16.91 6.92
C LEU A 542 26.43 -16.67 5.60
N GLU A 543 26.18 -17.49 4.57
CA GLU A 543 26.77 -17.29 3.24
C GLU A 543 26.29 -15.98 2.59
N ILE A 544 24.99 -15.66 2.69
CA ILE A 544 24.47 -14.36 2.24
C ILE A 544 25.18 -13.22 2.95
N LEU A 545 25.31 -13.28 4.26
CA LEU A 545 25.99 -12.26 5.08
C LEU A 545 27.48 -12.16 4.78
N SER A 546 28.16 -13.25 4.41
CA SER A 546 29.56 -13.20 4.00
C SER A 546 29.77 -12.43 2.69
N ARG A 547 28.79 -12.50 1.77
CA ARG A 547 28.80 -11.78 0.49
C ARG A 547 28.27 -10.35 0.61
N ASN A 548 27.26 -10.15 1.47
CA ASN A 548 26.63 -8.84 1.73
C ASN A 548 26.42 -8.64 3.24
N PRO A 549 27.43 -8.16 3.95
CA PRO A 549 27.36 -7.94 5.41
C PRO A 549 26.26 -6.96 5.83
N THR A 550 25.78 -6.12 4.92
CA THR A 550 24.74 -5.11 5.18
C THR A 550 23.33 -5.63 4.91
N ASP A 551 23.14 -6.90 4.52
CA ASP A 551 21.80 -7.50 4.38
C ASP A 551 21.15 -7.72 5.76
N TRP A 552 20.54 -6.67 6.28
CA TRP A 552 19.90 -6.70 7.59
C TRP A 552 18.77 -7.73 7.68
N LYS A 553 18.09 -8.04 6.55
CA LYS A 553 16.98 -9.02 6.54
C LYS A 553 17.50 -10.42 6.84
N SER A 554 18.54 -10.86 6.14
CA SER A 554 19.18 -12.14 6.40
C SER A 554 19.77 -12.21 7.83
N ARG A 555 20.36 -11.11 8.34
CA ARG A 555 20.86 -11.03 9.71
C ARG A 555 19.75 -11.12 10.75
N PHE A 556 18.63 -10.44 10.52
CA PHE A 556 17.47 -10.49 11.41
C PHE A 556 16.83 -11.87 11.41
N ASN A 557 16.65 -12.48 10.23
CA ASN A 557 16.14 -13.84 10.11
C ASN A 557 17.06 -14.86 10.78
N LEU A 558 18.39 -14.71 10.63
CA LEU A 558 19.35 -15.58 11.31
C LEU A 558 19.22 -15.50 12.83
N ALA A 559 19.07 -14.28 13.39
CA ALA A 559 18.82 -14.10 14.82
C ALA A 559 17.50 -14.77 15.25
N PHE A 560 16.46 -14.67 14.45
CA PHE A 560 15.17 -15.33 14.69
C PHE A 560 15.33 -16.86 14.69
N TYR A 561 16.08 -17.44 13.74
CA TYR A 561 16.35 -18.88 13.67
C TYR A 561 17.16 -19.37 14.89
N TYR A 562 18.19 -18.64 15.31
CA TYR A 562 18.95 -18.99 16.53
C TYR A 562 18.07 -19.00 17.80
N ARG A 563 17.13 -18.07 17.91
CA ARG A 563 16.15 -18.08 19.02
C ARG A 563 15.27 -19.35 18.97
N GLN A 564 14.77 -19.72 17.80
CA GLN A 564 13.90 -20.87 17.64
C GLN A 564 14.58 -22.20 18.02
N ILE A 565 15.88 -22.31 17.86
CA ILE A 565 16.65 -23.51 18.27
C ILE A 565 17.25 -23.41 19.67
N GLY A 566 16.83 -22.43 20.46
CA GLY A 566 17.29 -22.26 21.86
C GLY A 566 18.74 -21.77 22.01
N GLN A 567 19.23 -20.98 21.04
CA GLN A 567 20.55 -20.34 21.06
C GLN A 567 20.42 -18.79 21.15
N PRO A 568 19.78 -18.25 22.21
CA PRO A 568 19.50 -16.84 22.30
C PRO A 568 20.77 -15.97 22.41
N ALA A 569 21.88 -16.52 22.91
CA ALA A 569 23.14 -15.78 22.98
C ALA A 569 23.70 -15.45 21.58
N LEU A 570 23.66 -16.39 20.63
CA LEU A 570 24.05 -16.13 19.24
C LEU A 570 23.07 -15.18 18.54
N ALA A 571 21.78 -15.34 18.80
CA ALA A 571 20.76 -14.42 18.29
C ALA A 571 20.99 -12.98 18.77
N ALA A 572 21.34 -12.81 20.06
CA ALA A 572 21.64 -11.49 20.62
C ALA A 572 22.84 -10.81 19.94
N GLN A 573 23.90 -11.56 19.59
CA GLN A 573 25.05 -11.02 18.86
C GLN A 573 24.63 -10.38 17.53
N HIS A 574 23.84 -11.10 16.71
CA HIS A 574 23.35 -10.57 15.42
C HIS A 574 22.43 -9.36 15.60
N LEU A 575 21.59 -9.35 16.65
CA LEU A 575 20.72 -8.21 16.93
C LEU A 575 21.50 -7.01 17.50
N GLN A 576 22.59 -7.23 18.26
CA GLN A 576 23.50 -6.17 18.71
C GLN A 576 24.17 -5.48 17.52
N GLU A 577 24.61 -6.22 16.52
CA GLU A 577 25.15 -5.63 15.29
C GLU A 577 24.08 -4.76 14.57
N LEU A 578 22.83 -5.22 14.52
CA LEU A 578 21.74 -4.45 13.90
C LEU A 578 21.42 -3.15 14.65
N VAL A 579 21.40 -3.16 15.99
CA VAL A 579 21.15 -1.93 16.76
C VAL A 579 22.33 -0.96 16.71
N GLN A 580 23.58 -1.46 16.55
CA GLN A 580 24.75 -0.62 16.32
C GLN A 580 24.71 0.03 14.93
N GLU A 581 24.29 -0.72 13.92
CA GLU A 581 24.21 -0.23 12.55
C GLU A 581 23.03 0.72 12.32
N TYR A 582 21.89 0.46 12.99
CA TYR A 582 20.64 1.21 12.88
C TYR A 582 20.10 1.64 14.25
N PRO A 583 20.77 2.58 14.95
CA PRO A 583 20.48 2.90 16.34
C PRO A 583 19.13 3.60 16.59
N ARG A 584 18.41 3.99 15.53
CA ARG A 584 17.07 4.57 15.63
C ARG A 584 15.95 3.62 15.24
N HIS A 585 16.26 2.35 14.91
CA HIS A 585 15.25 1.39 14.47
C HIS A 585 14.69 0.61 15.67
N ALA A 586 13.56 1.09 16.21
CA ALA A 586 12.91 0.54 17.40
C ALA A 586 12.66 -0.98 17.36
N PRO A 587 12.25 -1.59 16.21
CA PRO A 587 12.03 -3.03 16.15
C PRO A 587 13.24 -3.89 16.49
N PHE A 588 14.47 -3.44 16.20
CA PHE A 588 15.67 -4.20 16.53
C PHE A 588 15.94 -4.20 18.04
N TYR A 589 15.72 -3.09 18.71
CA TYR A 589 15.82 -3.03 20.18
C TYR A 589 14.75 -3.89 20.86
N ALA A 590 13.52 -3.93 20.32
CA ALA A 590 12.47 -4.78 20.84
C ALA A 590 12.80 -6.28 20.68
N ALA A 591 13.32 -6.67 19.51
CA ALA A 591 13.79 -8.03 19.26
C ALA A 591 14.98 -8.40 20.16
N LEU A 592 15.95 -7.49 20.32
CA LEU A 592 17.12 -7.68 21.20
C LEU A 592 16.70 -7.83 22.67
N SER A 593 15.79 -6.97 23.15
CA SER A 593 15.24 -7.08 24.52
C SER A 593 14.62 -8.45 24.78
N ALA A 594 13.75 -8.92 23.89
CA ALA A 594 13.13 -10.23 24.03
C ALA A 594 14.17 -11.35 24.01
N THR A 595 15.18 -11.26 23.15
CA THR A 595 16.26 -12.25 23.03
C THR A 595 17.16 -12.29 24.27
N LEU A 596 17.52 -11.12 24.80
CA LEU A 596 18.32 -11.02 26.03
C LEU A 596 17.56 -11.55 27.26
N THR A 597 16.24 -11.37 27.30
CA THR A 597 15.39 -11.97 28.33
C THR A 597 15.46 -13.49 28.28
N GLU A 598 15.40 -14.09 27.09
CA GLU A 598 15.55 -15.54 26.91
C GLU A 598 16.95 -16.04 27.25
N ALA A 599 17.98 -15.20 27.05
CA ALA A 599 19.37 -15.49 27.42
C ALA A 599 19.65 -15.28 28.92
N GLY A 600 18.68 -14.83 29.73
CA GLY A 600 18.85 -14.55 31.15
C GLY A 600 19.56 -13.21 31.48
N GLN A 601 19.81 -12.37 30.46
CA GLN A 601 20.47 -11.07 30.58
C GLN A 601 19.43 -9.96 30.84
N ILE A 602 18.80 -10.00 32.01
CA ILE A 602 17.61 -9.20 32.34
C ILE A 602 17.90 -7.69 32.36
N ASN A 603 19.07 -7.26 32.87
CA ASN A 603 19.42 -5.84 32.96
C ASN A 603 19.56 -5.21 31.55
N GLU A 604 20.30 -5.87 30.67
CA GLU A 604 20.50 -5.44 29.29
C GLU A 604 19.19 -5.48 28.50
N ALA A 605 18.35 -6.51 28.72
CA ALA A 605 17.03 -6.61 28.15
C ALA A 605 16.15 -5.41 28.52
N HIS A 606 16.18 -4.98 29.79
CA HIS A 606 15.43 -3.81 30.26
C HIS A 606 15.89 -2.51 29.58
N ILE A 607 17.21 -2.32 29.44
CA ILE A 607 17.78 -1.16 28.76
C ILE A 607 17.28 -1.11 27.29
N CYS A 608 17.34 -2.25 26.59
CA CYS A 608 16.86 -2.34 25.22
C CYS A 608 15.34 -2.10 25.12
N ALA A 609 14.54 -2.59 26.08
CA ALA A 609 13.09 -2.32 26.11
C ALA A 609 12.80 -0.82 26.30
N MET A 610 13.54 -0.15 27.18
CA MET A 610 13.41 1.30 27.39
C MET A 610 13.76 2.09 26.12
N GLU A 611 14.84 1.73 25.43
CA GLU A 611 15.23 2.40 24.18
C GLU A 611 14.20 2.14 23.07
N ALA A 612 13.70 0.91 22.93
CA ALA A 612 12.60 0.61 22.02
C ALA A 612 11.36 1.48 22.29
N ALA A 613 10.95 1.58 23.57
CA ALA A 613 9.78 2.37 23.97
C ALA A 613 10.00 3.88 23.79
N LYS A 614 11.23 4.37 23.97
CA LYS A 614 11.60 5.77 23.73
C LYS A 614 11.55 6.10 22.23
N LEU A 615 12.07 5.22 21.39
CA LEU A 615 12.05 5.37 19.93
C LEU A 615 10.62 5.24 19.39
N ASP A 616 9.87 4.27 19.89
CA ASP A 616 8.46 4.05 19.51
C ASP A 616 7.59 3.53 20.66
N PRO A 617 6.85 4.42 21.33
CA PRO A 617 5.96 4.07 22.44
C PRO A 617 4.80 3.13 22.06
N GLY A 618 4.55 2.91 20.79
CA GLY A 618 3.47 2.06 20.26
C GLY A 618 3.90 0.65 19.88
N LEU A 619 5.20 0.33 20.00
CA LEU A 619 5.73 -0.95 19.57
C LEU A 619 5.40 -2.06 20.56
N ALA A 620 4.68 -3.10 20.09
CA ALA A 620 4.48 -4.32 20.85
C ALA A 620 5.78 -5.16 20.85
N LEU A 621 6.17 -5.68 22.01
CA LEU A 621 7.33 -6.56 22.12
C LEU A 621 6.99 -7.95 21.53
N PRO A 622 7.79 -8.47 20.58
CA PRO A 622 7.54 -9.79 20.00
C PRO A 622 7.76 -10.90 21.03
N GLN A 623 6.80 -11.83 21.11
CA GLN A 623 6.94 -13.06 21.90
C GLN A 623 7.11 -14.25 20.95
N PRO A 624 8.29 -14.88 20.87
CA PRO A 624 8.49 -16.07 20.06
C PRO A 624 7.99 -17.33 20.77
N LYS A 625 7.50 -18.28 19.98
CA LYS A 625 7.26 -19.64 20.42
C LYS A 625 8.49 -20.48 20.07
N PRO A 626 9.16 -21.13 21.05
CA PRO A 626 10.31 -21.99 20.77
C PRO A 626 9.89 -23.23 19.97
N LEU A 627 10.73 -23.66 19.03
CA LEU A 627 10.62 -24.97 18.40
C LEU A 627 10.88 -26.05 19.45
N GLN A 628 9.86 -26.81 19.78
CA GLN A 628 10.05 -28.02 20.59
C GLN A 628 10.39 -29.17 19.64
N PHE A 629 11.66 -29.59 19.61
CA PHE A 629 12.05 -30.86 19.02
C PHE A 629 11.59 -32.00 19.95
N SER A 630 10.98 -33.06 19.38
CA SER A 630 10.68 -34.24 20.18
C SER A 630 12.01 -34.82 20.71
N ARG A 631 12.06 -35.23 21.99
CA ARG A 631 13.26 -35.81 22.63
C ARG A 631 13.70 -37.16 22.05
N ARG A 632 13.18 -37.53 20.88
CA ARG A 632 13.41 -38.88 20.27
C ARG A 632 14.22 -38.88 18.98
N ASP A 633 14.87 -37.74 18.62
CA ASP A 633 15.74 -37.71 17.44
C ASP A 633 17.16 -37.26 17.80
#